data_bb0bb5799a4d6ffb4a912dad25b2835f
#
_entry.id   bb0bb5799a4d6ffb4a912dad25b2835f
#
_cell.length_a   1.000
_cell.length_b   1.000
_cell.length_c   1.000
_cell.angle_alpha   90.00
_cell.angle_beta   90.00
_cell.angle_gamma   90.00
#
_symmetry.space_group_name_H-M   'P 1'
#
loop_
_entity.id
_entity.type
_entity.pdbx_description
1 polymer ?
#
loop_
_entity_poly.entity_id
_entity_poly.type
_entity_poly.pdbx_seq_one_letter_code
_entity_poly.pdbx_strand_id
1 'polypeptide(L)'
;MQNTFDFELVEEREIPELNSTGKLYRHTKTGAKLLSIINDDENKVFSINFRTTPQDSTGVAHILEHAVLNGSEKYPLKEPFVELVKGSLKTFVNAMTFPDKTCYPAASQNLQDFYNLIDVYMDAVLHPLIPPHILDQEGWHYEVDEETGRLYFKGVVFNEMKGAMSNPDSLLGEVNQNSLFPDNLYRFNSGGDPEEIPDLTYDQFKYFYETYYHPSNAYIYWYGDDPEEDRLRKLSDYLDAFENLAVDSSIPLQAPFEHPVEVRMPYAVGEEENLRYYVSANWVLGEQTDPKTVLGLGILNHILVGTPASPLRKALIDSGYGEDLVGGGLSPYLRQLVFSTGLKGVEKQNTDKVVNLIDETLAGLARDGIDPKMIAAAMNTVEFRLRENNTGSFPRGLLLMLRAMTTWLYNGDPFAPLAYEAPLEAIKSTRENGKRYFETLVDQFFLSNNHRSTVTLEPDPDLNRRKEAEEAARLEDAQSGMSEEELETIAEHAKQLKKIQETPDSPEALATLPTLELEDLEKENKTIPLEVFETAGVDLLYHDLFTNGIVYFDLSFDLRGVDQALLPYLSLFASGMVKMGTEKEDFVQLAQRIGRETGGISPTLLLQSKFNSDEAVARLVVRAKSTVDKTGEMLAILEDILLTTDYNQPGRFRQILTERKARMEAGLVPSGHTVVNRRLRAAQSMAGWLDEQVHGVENLFFSRQLLEKMESDWDAIAGKFAQIRDLVVNGANMLLNVTLDRDNWDTIQPQLDTFVIAFPAKAPVPQVWEMDPLPAAEGLTIPAQVNYVGKGTNIYKLGYAPHGAINVINNFLRTTYIWEKIRVQGGAYGGFISYDVYSGSFNYVSYRDPNLLGTLKNYDGLPAYLRDLELPESELVKLIIGTIGNMDSYQLPDAKGYASMVRYLAGYTDEMRQEMRDQVLSTSVEDFSNLAEVLDVVAETGQVSVLGSADAIKEANAAADGFLSVKTVL
;
A
#
# COMPACT_ATOMS: atom_id res chain seq x y z
N MET A 1 -19.35 -40.10 4.58
CA MET A 1 -19.14 -38.67 4.26
C MET A 1 -20.50 -38.09 3.93
N GLN A 2 -20.93 -37.06 4.61
CA GLN A 2 -22.19 -36.38 4.29
C GLN A 2 -21.95 -35.49 3.06
N ASN A 3 -22.62 -35.79 1.96
CA ASN A 3 -22.60 -34.93 0.79
C ASN A 3 -23.65 -33.81 1.03
N THR A 4 -23.21 -32.59 1.24
CA THR A 4 -24.09 -31.46 1.52
C THR A 4 -23.90 -30.46 0.38
N PHE A 5 -24.94 -30.20 -0.39
CA PHE A 5 -24.91 -29.28 -1.54
C PHE A 5 -23.79 -29.62 -2.55
N ASP A 6 -23.68 -30.88 -2.93
CA ASP A 6 -22.67 -31.40 -3.86
C ASP A 6 -21.21 -31.16 -3.49
N PHE A 7 -20.92 -30.84 -2.22
CA PHE A 7 -19.58 -30.77 -1.69
C PHE A 7 -19.21 -32.03 -0.87
N GLU A 8 -18.03 -32.55 -1.12
CA GLU A 8 -17.38 -33.58 -0.33
C GLU A 8 -16.35 -32.97 0.62
N LEU A 9 -16.47 -33.22 1.92
CA LEU A 9 -15.45 -32.85 2.90
C LEU A 9 -14.21 -33.75 2.68
N VAL A 10 -13.10 -33.13 2.29
CA VAL A 10 -11.81 -33.79 2.05
C VAL A 10 -11.00 -33.88 3.33
N GLU A 11 -10.93 -32.81 4.09
CA GLU A 11 -10.15 -32.70 5.34
C GLU A 11 -10.78 -31.69 6.29
N GLU A 12 -10.68 -31.95 7.60
CA GLU A 12 -11.02 -31.02 8.69
C GLU A 12 -9.85 -30.96 9.67
N ARG A 13 -9.46 -29.74 10.06
CA ARG A 13 -8.31 -29.52 10.94
C ARG A 13 -8.57 -28.32 11.86
N GLU A 14 -8.31 -28.51 13.16
CA GLU A 14 -8.23 -27.41 14.12
C GLU A 14 -6.94 -26.64 13.90
N ILE A 15 -7.00 -25.30 13.97
CA ILE A 15 -5.87 -24.37 13.86
C ILE A 15 -5.86 -23.52 15.14
N PRO A 16 -5.30 -24.03 16.24
CA PRO A 16 -5.36 -23.36 17.55
C PRO A 16 -4.74 -21.96 17.53
N GLU A 17 -3.68 -21.77 16.75
CA GLU A 17 -2.97 -20.49 16.61
C GLU A 17 -3.86 -19.38 16.06
N LEU A 18 -4.93 -19.74 15.35
CA LEU A 18 -5.89 -18.81 14.75
C LEU A 18 -7.27 -18.86 15.44
N ASN A 19 -7.42 -19.67 16.49
CA ASN A 19 -8.73 -19.95 17.10
C ASN A 19 -9.79 -20.31 16.04
N SER A 20 -9.44 -21.20 15.11
CA SER A 20 -10.24 -21.50 13.92
C SER A 20 -10.31 -22.98 13.63
N THR A 21 -11.43 -23.41 13.01
CA THR A 21 -11.55 -24.74 12.39
C THR A 21 -11.46 -24.56 10.85
N GLY A 22 -10.51 -25.23 10.24
CA GLY A 22 -10.33 -25.23 8.79
C GLY A 22 -10.91 -26.48 8.15
N LYS A 23 -11.70 -26.34 7.10
CA LYS A 23 -12.29 -27.44 6.33
C LYS A 23 -11.99 -27.29 4.85
N LEU A 24 -11.45 -28.33 4.25
CA LEU A 24 -11.20 -28.41 2.82
C LEU A 24 -12.31 -29.24 2.17
N TYR A 25 -13.01 -28.62 1.24
CA TYR A 25 -14.06 -29.25 0.45
C TYR A 25 -13.68 -29.35 -1.03
N ARG A 26 -14.31 -30.29 -1.71
CA ARG A 26 -14.27 -30.42 -3.15
C ARG A 26 -15.70 -30.49 -3.70
N HIS A 27 -16.04 -29.66 -4.67
CA HIS A 27 -17.31 -29.74 -5.37
C HIS A 27 -17.32 -30.96 -6.29
N THR A 28 -18.30 -31.86 -6.13
CA THR A 28 -18.26 -33.22 -6.75
C THR A 28 -18.43 -33.15 -8.25
N LYS A 29 -19.21 -32.19 -8.76
CA LYS A 29 -19.51 -32.04 -10.18
C LYS A 29 -18.38 -31.35 -10.94
N THR A 30 -17.87 -30.25 -10.46
CA THR A 30 -16.87 -29.43 -11.18
C THR A 30 -15.43 -29.71 -10.76
N GLY A 31 -15.23 -30.23 -9.54
CA GLY A 31 -13.92 -30.38 -8.95
C GLY A 31 -13.35 -29.10 -8.30
N ALA A 32 -14.12 -28.01 -8.25
CA ALA A 32 -13.75 -26.78 -7.53
C ALA A 32 -13.34 -27.09 -6.09
N LYS A 33 -12.32 -26.40 -5.59
CA LYS A 33 -11.79 -26.59 -4.25
C LYS A 33 -12.21 -25.42 -3.37
N LEU A 34 -12.71 -25.69 -2.16
CA LEU A 34 -13.07 -24.69 -1.15
C LEU A 34 -12.27 -24.92 0.11
N LEU A 35 -11.52 -23.90 0.53
CA LEU A 35 -10.95 -23.80 1.89
C LEU A 35 -11.83 -22.89 2.75
N SER A 36 -12.56 -23.49 3.69
CA SER A 36 -13.47 -22.80 4.61
C SER A 36 -12.82 -22.70 5.98
N ILE A 37 -12.52 -21.49 6.45
CA ILE A 37 -11.97 -21.20 7.78
C ILE A 37 -13.07 -20.59 8.64
N ILE A 38 -13.46 -21.30 9.68
CA ILE A 38 -14.58 -20.96 10.57
C ILE A 38 -14.01 -20.44 11.89
N ASN A 39 -14.43 -19.27 12.32
CA ASN A 39 -14.04 -18.61 13.56
C ASN A 39 -15.08 -17.56 14.00
N ASP A 40 -14.73 -16.71 14.98
CA ASP A 40 -15.57 -15.66 15.56
C ASP A 40 -15.25 -14.24 15.02
N ASP A 41 -14.46 -14.13 13.95
CA ASP A 41 -14.14 -12.84 13.34
C ASP A 41 -15.34 -12.33 12.50
N GLU A 42 -15.95 -11.22 12.93
CA GLU A 42 -17.07 -10.58 12.21
C GLU A 42 -16.67 -10.06 10.82
N ASN A 43 -15.37 -9.80 10.56
CA ASN A 43 -14.89 -9.34 9.27
C ASN A 43 -14.68 -10.52 8.30
N LYS A 44 -15.79 -10.95 7.70
CA LYS A 44 -15.85 -12.08 6.79
C LYS A 44 -15.07 -11.81 5.52
N VAL A 45 -14.40 -12.82 5.01
CA VAL A 45 -13.63 -12.74 3.76
C VAL A 45 -14.01 -13.88 2.82
N PHE A 46 -14.26 -13.53 1.58
CA PHE A 46 -14.44 -14.45 0.46
C PHE A 46 -13.41 -14.16 -0.61
N SER A 47 -12.93 -15.16 -1.34
CA SER A 47 -12.20 -14.97 -2.58
C SER A 47 -12.40 -16.16 -3.52
N ILE A 48 -12.62 -15.89 -4.79
CA ILE A 48 -12.47 -16.89 -5.84
C ILE A 48 -11.16 -16.60 -6.60
N ASN A 49 -10.32 -17.61 -6.74
CA ASN A 49 -8.98 -17.49 -7.28
C ASN A 49 -8.77 -18.50 -8.39
N PHE A 50 -8.21 -18.04 -9.51
CA PHE A 50 -7.89 -18.92 -10.64
C PHE A 50 -6.38 -18.99 -10.82
N ARG A 51 -5.88 -20.15 -11.17
CA ARG A 51 -4.52 -20.28 -11.66
C ARG A 51 -4.49 -19.78 -13.09
N THR A 52 -3.77 -18.66 -13.33
CA THR A 52 -3.66 -18.01 -14.63
C THR A 52 -2.20 -18.05 -15.09
N THR A 53 -1.94 -18.64 -16.24
CA THR A 53 -0.58 -18.90 -16.73
C THR A 53 -0.35 -18.20 -18.07
N PRO A 54 0.09 -16.91 -18.05
CA PRO A 54 0.36 -16.16 -19.27
C PRO A 54 1.49 -16.81 -20.08
N GLN A 55 1.45 -16.63 -21.41
CA GLN A 55 2.43 -17.20 -22.35
C GLN A 55 3.32 -16.12 -22.99
N ASP A 56 3.02 -14.84 -22.73
CA ASP A 56 3.71 -13.65 -23.20
C ASP A 56 3.53 -12.50 -22.21
N SER A 57 4.09 -11.34 -22.51
CA SER A 57 3.98 -10.13 -21.70
C SER A 57 2.91 -9.15 -22.20
N THR A 58 1.90 -9.64 -22.92
CA THR A 58 0.76 -8.79 -23.38
C THR A 58 -0.14 -8.31 -22.24
N GLY A 59 0.05 -8.82 -21.03
CA GLY A 59 -0.77 -8.46 -19.88
C GLY A 59 -2.19 -9.01 -19.91
N VAL A 60 -2.44 -10.05 -20.70
CA VAL A 60 -3.79 -10.63 -20.87
C VAL A 60 -4.45 -10.99 -19.54
N ALA A 61 -3.70 -11.49 -18.56
CA ALA A 61 -4.25 -11.84 -17.25
C ALA A 61 -4.70 -10.59 -16.46
N HIS A 62 -3.95 -9.50 -16.54
CA HIS A 62 -4.24 -8.22 -15.89
C HIS A 62 -5.42 -7.50 -16.57
N ILE A 63 -5.41 -7.47 -17.89
CA ILE A 63 -6.53 -6.88 -18.67
C ILE A 63 -7.83 -7.64 -18.40
N LEU A 64 -7.79 -8.97 -18.28
CA LEU A 64 -8.95 -9.77 -17.90
C LEU A 64 -9.39 -9.54 -16.45
N GLU A 65 -8.46 -9.31 -15.55
CA GLU A 65 -8.79 -8.94 -14.16
C GLU A 65 -9.71 -7.72 -14.12
N HIS A 66 -9.40 -6.67 -14.89
CA HIS A 66 -10.24 -5.49 -15.04
C HIS A 66 -11.54 -5.84 -15.80
N ALA A 67 -11.42 -6.52 -16.93
CA ALA A 67 -12.50 -6.70 -17.90
C ALA A 67 -13.68 -7.53 -17.36
N VAL A 68 -13.43 -8.59 -16.58
CA VAL A 68 -14.53 -9.45 -16.05
C VAL A 68 -15.43 -8.69 -15.06
N LEU A 69 -14.95 -7.59 -14.49
CA LEU A 69 -15.72 -6.73 -13.59
C LEU A 69 -16.59 -5.71 -14.34
N ASN A 70 -16.53 -5.69 -15.69
CA ASN A 70 -17.27 -4.78 -16.57
C ASN A 70 -18.49 -5.46 -17.18
N GLY A 71 -19.46 -5.86 -16.34
CA GLY A 71 -20.73 -6.46 -16.76
C GLY A 71 -20.74 -7.98 -16.81
N SER A 72 -21.86 -8.55 -16.38
CA SER A 72 -22.09 -10.00 -16.38
C SER A 72 -23.53 -10.34 -16.79
N GLU A 73 -23.84 -11.64 -16.98
CA GLU A 73 -25.14 -12.08 -17.45
C GLU A 73 -26.27 -11.63 -16.50
N LYS A 74 -26.09 -11.77 -15.20
CA LYS A 74 -27.06 -11.37 -14.19
C LYS A 74 -27.07 -9.87 -13.92
N TYR A 75 -25.91 -9.23 -14.07
CA TYR A 75 -25.68 -7.82 -13.81
C TYR A 75 -25.15 -7.10 -15.06
N PRO A 76 -26.04 -6.84 -16.08
CA PRO A 76 -25.64 -6.31 -17.38
C PRO A 76 -25.43 -4.79 -17.37
N LEU A 77 -24.63 -4.31 -16.43
CA LEU A 77 -24.18 -2.92 -16.30
C LEU A 77 -22.80 -2.75 -16.91
N LYS A 78 -22.40 -1.52 -17.21
CA LYS A 78 -21.03 -1.22 -17.64
C LYS A 78 -20.00 -1.56 -16.57
N GLU A 79 -20.27 -1.17 -15.34
CA GLU A 79 -19.37 -1.32 -14.20
C GLU A 79 -20.14 -1.77 -12.94
N PRO A 80 -20.69 -3.01 -12.90
CA PRO A 80 -21.50 -3.49 -11.76
C PRO A 80 -20.73 -3.46 -10.45
N PHE A 81 -19.40 -3.63 -10.48
CA PHE A 81 -18.54 -3.52 -9.31
C PHE A 81 -18.52 -2.11 -8.74
N VAL A 82 -18.36 -1.08 -9.58
CA VAL A 82 -18.34 0.32 -9.14
C VAL A 82 -19.71 0.72 -8.58
N GLU A 83 -20.79 0.30 -9.24
CA GLU A 83 -22.15 0.55 -8.79
C GLU A 83 -22.45 -0.11 -7.43
N LEU A 84 -22.04 -1.36 -7.25
CA LEU A 84 -22.20 -2.09 -5.99
C LEU A 84 -21.46 -1.40 -4.85
N VAL A 85 -20.21 -0.97 -5.09
CA VAL A 85 -19.36 -0.33 -4.09
C VAL A 85 -19.95 0.99 -3.56
N LYS A 86 -20.77 1.68 -4.37
CA LYS A 86 -21.46 2.91 -3.94
C LYS A 86 -22.39 2.68 -2.73
N GLY A 87 -23.06 1.51 -2.69
CA GLY A 87 -24.02 1.15 -1.66
C GLY A 87 -23.62 -0.03 -0.76
N SER A 88 -22.33 -0.31 -0.59
CA SER A 88 -21.81 -1.44 0.17
C SER A 88 -21.19 -1.02 1.51
N LEU A 89 -21.32 -1.87 2.51
CA LEU A 89 -20.64 -1.79 3.81
C LEU A 89 -19.30 -2.57 3.82
N LYS A 90 -18.72 -2.77 2.66
CA LYS A 90 -17.45 -3.47 2.48
C LYS A 90 -16.33 -2.96 3.39
N THR A 91 -15.54 -3.87 3.90
CA THR A 91 -14.26 -3.56 4.53
C THR A 91 -13.10 -3.70 3.54
N PHE A 92 -13.28 -4.53 2.51
CA PHE A 92 -12.33 -4.70 1.43
C PHE A 92 -13.01 -5.25 0.18
N VAL A 93 -12.67 -4.70 -0.97
CA VAL A 93 -12.97 -5.25 -2.30
C VAL A 93 -11.82 -4.87 -3.23
N ASN A 94 -11.34 -5.82 -4.02
CA ASN A 94 -10.31 -5.62 -5.02
C ASN A 94 -10.29 -6.81 -5.99
N ALA A 95 -9.51 -6.68 -7.06
CA ALA A 95 -8.99 -7.80 -7.82
C ALA A 95 -7.47 -7.72 -7.83
N MET A 96 -6.77 -8.83 -8.03
CA MET A 96 -5.31 -8.89 -7.92
C MET A 96 -4.73 -9.88 -8.91
N THR A 97 -3.91 -9.41 -9.83
CA THR A 97 -3.12 -10.25 -10.72
C THR A 97 -1.72 -10.47 -10.18
N PHE A 98 -1.35 -11.73 -10.04
CA PHE A 98 -0.02 -12.20 -9.70
C PHE A 98 0.58 -12.94 -10.91
N PRO A 99 1.87 -13.26 -10.92
CA PRO A 99 2.49 -13.95 -12.03
C PRO A 99 1.83 -15.29 -12.43
N ASP A 100 1.10 -15.94 -11.52
CA ASP A 100 0.56 -17.28 -11.70
C ASP A 100 -0.89 -17.47 -11.26
N LYS A 101 -1.54 -16.41 -10.82
CA LYS A 101 -2.93 -16.44 -10.34
C LYS A 101 -3.60 -15.09 -10.46
N THR A 102 -4.92 -15.09 -10.58
CA THR A 102 -5.77 -13.91 -10.46
C THR A 102 -6.79 -14.15 -9.36
N CYS A 103 -6.91 -13.23 -8.42
CA CYS A 103 -7.70 -13.35 -7.19
C CYS A 103 -8.77 -12.27 -7.15
N TYR A 104 -9.98 -12.63 -6.73
CA TYR A 104 -11.14 -11.74 -6.60
C TYR A 104 -11.65 -11.76 -5.15
N PRO A 105 -11.00 -11.01 -4.23
CA PRO A 105 -11.38 -10.99 -2.82
C PRO A 105 -12.42 -9.92 -2.50
N ALA A 106 -13.33 -10.26 -1.58
CA ALA A 106 -14.26 -9.35 -0.96
C ALA A 106 -14.33 -9.59 0.55
N ALA A 107 -14.57 -8.53 1.33
CA ALA A 107 -14.76 -8.62 2.78
C ALA A 107 -15.81 -7.61 3.27
N SER A 108 -16.61 -8.05 4.25
CA SER A 108 -17.57 -7.20 4.94
C SER A 108 -17.87 -7.72 6.33
N GLN A 109 -18.17 -6.80 7.27
CA GLN A 109 -18.66 -7.13 8.61
C GLN A 109 -20.17 -7.41 8.60
N ASN A 110 -20.92 -6.81 7.66
CA ASN A 110 -22.35 -7.03 7.48
C ASN A 110 -22.60 -8.31 6.65
N LEU A 111 -23.44 -9.20 7.15
CA LEU A 111 -23.69 -10.50 6.52
C LEU A 111 -24.41 -10.38 5.17
N GLN A 112 -25.43 -9.51 5.10
CA GLN A 112 -26.18 -9.33 3.85
C GLN A 112 -25.30 -8.69 2.78
N ASP A 113 -24.54 -7.66 3.12
CA ASP A 113 -23.57 -7.03 2.23
C ASP A 113 -22.50 -8.02 1.73
N PHE A 114 -22.00 -8.84 2.64
CA PHE A 114 -21.03 -9.88 2.31
C PHE A 114 -21.56 -10.86 1.25
N TYR A 115 -22.83 -11.29 1.41
CA TYR A 115 -23.45 -12.19 0.43
C TYR A 115 -23.80 -11.49 -0.88
N ASN A 116 -24.15 -10.20 -0.86
CA ASN A 116 -24.35 -9.39 -2.06
C ASN A 116 -23.04 -9.25 -2.86
N LEU A 117 -21.92 -8.98 -2.16
CA LEU A 117 -20.58 -8.94 -2.79
C LEU A 117 -20.22 -10.25 -3.44
N ILE A 118 -20.47 -11.38 -2.79
CA ILE A 118 -20.19 -12.72 -3.34
C ILE A 118 -21.02 -12.96 -4.60
N ASP A 119 -22.31 -12.62 -4.59
CA ASP A 119 -23.19 -12.83 -5.74
C ASP A 119 -22.69 -12.06 -6.97
N VAL A 120 -22.27 -10.81 -6.79
CA VAL A 120 -21.76 -10.00 -7.91
C VAL A 120 -20.40 -10.53 -8.39
N TYR A 121 -19.49 -10.88 -7.49
CA TYR A 121 -18.18 -11.41 -7.87
C TYR A 121 -18.27 -12.77 -8.57
N MET A 122 -19.10 -13.68 -8.05
CA MET A 122 -19.29 -15.00 -8.67
C MET A 122 -19.86 -14.90 -10.09
N ASP A 123 -20.85 -14.03 -10.29
CA ASP A 123 -21.43 -13.86 -11.64
C ASP A 123 -20.44 -13.15 -12.57
N ALA A 124 -19.75 -12.12 -12.07
CA ALA A 124 -18.74 -11.38 -12.85
C ALA A 124 -17.62 -12.28 -13.37
N VAL A 125 -17.07 -13.17 -12.54
CA VAL A 125 -15.93 -14.01 -12.96
C VAL A 125 -16.34 -15.26 -13.72
N LEU A 126 -17.56 -15.78 -13.51
CA LEU A 126 -18.03 -17.02 -14.17
C LEU A 126 -18.91 -16.76 -15.41
N HIS A 127 -19.55 -15.61 -15.50
CA HIS A 127 -20.48 -15.23 -16.57
C HIS A 127 -20.28 -13.79 -17.08
N PRO A 128 -19.03 -13.31 -17.29
CA PRO A 128 -18.82 -11.92 -17.71
C PRO A 128 -19.33 -11.68 -19.13
N LEU A 129 -19.78 -10.46 -19.35
CA LEU A 129 -19.98 -9.92 -20.69
C LEU A 129 -18.68 -9.25 -21.12
N ILE A 130 -17.87 -9.91 -21.93
CA ILE A 130 -16.58 -9.37 -22.40
C ILE A 130 -16.62 -9.07 -23.91
N PRO A 131 -17.45 -8.09 -24.35
CA PRO A 131 -17.48 -7.70 -25.76
C PRO A 131 -16.18 -7.00 -26.16
N PRO A 132 -15.86 -6.88 -27.48
CA PRO A 132 -14.59 -6.34 -27.95
C PRO A 132 -14.23 -4.96 -27.37
N HIS A 133 -15.19 -4.07 -27.19
CA HIS A 133 -14.94 -2.72 -26.67
C HIS A 133 -14.43 -2.71 -25.22
N ILE A 134 -14.57 -3.80 -24.46
CA ILE A 134 -13.97 -3.88 -23.11
C ILE A 134 -12.45 -4.08 -23.19
N LEU A 135 -11.96 -4.85 -24.18
CA LEU A 135 -10.52 -4.90 -24.43
C LEU A 135 -9.98 -3.53 -24.86
N ASP A 136 -10.74 -2.80 -25.70
CA ASP A 136 -10.35 -1.46 -26.14
C ASP A 136 -10.26 -0.47 -24.95
N GLN A 137 -11.19 -0.56 -24.00
CA GLN A 137 -11.22 0.29 -22.81
C GLN A 137 -10.13 -0.08 -21.81
N GLU A 138 -10.12 -1.33 -21.38
CA GLU A 138 -9.23 -1.76 -20.27
C GLU A 138 -7.83 -2.12 -20.75
N GLY A 139 -7.69 -2.72 -21.96
CA GLY A 139 -6.41 -3.11 -22.51
C GLY A 139 -5.75 -2.00 -23.31
N TRP A 140 -6.06 -1.96 -24.62
CA TRP A 140 -5.49 -0.99 -25.53
C TRP A 140 -6.32 -0.82 -26.83
N HIS A 141 -6.24 0.36 -27.46
CA HIS A 141 -6.76 0.62 -28.80
C HIS A 141 -5.97 1.73 -29.48
N TYR A 142 -6.14 1.86 -30.81
CA TYR A 142 -5.68 3.04 -31.51
C TYR A 142 -6.66 4.19 -31.33
N GLU A 143 -6.14 5.39 -31.07
CA GLU A 143 -6.91 6.64 -31.16
C GLU A 143 -6.21 7.61 -32.10
N VAL A 144 -6.99 8.45 -32.78
CA VAL A 144 -6.48 9.48 -33.71
C VAL A 144 -6.50 10.83 -32.99
N ASP A 145 -5.36 11.48 -32.88
CA ASP A 145 -5.26 12.84 -32.37
C ASP A 145 -5.95 13.80 -33.35
N GLU A 146 -6.95 14.54 -32.87
CA GLU A 146 -7.79 15.40 -33.69
C GLU A 146 -7.02 16.62 -34.29
N GLU A 147 -5.94 17.08 -33.66
CA GLU A 147 -5.16 18.22 -34.10
C GLU A 147 -4.08 17.84 -35.13
N THR A 148 -3.39 16.72 -34.85
CA THR A 148 -2.24 16.27 -35.66
C THR A 148 -2.60 15.19 -36.69
N GLY A 149 -3.73 14.51 -36.51
CA GLY A 149 -4.14 13.38 -37.34
C GLY A 149 -3.25 12.12 -37.13
N ARG A 150 -2.43 12.06 -36.09
CA ARG A 150 -1.54 10.94 -35.78
C ARG A 150 -2.22 9.92 -34.90
N LEU A 151 -1.86 8.64 -35.10
CA LEU A 151 -2.25 7.57 -34.21
C LEU A 151 -1.47 7.64 -32.89
N TYR A 152 -2.13 7.21 -31.80
CA TYR A 152 -1.50 6.88 -30.54
C TYR A 152 -2.19 5.69 -29.87
N PHE A 153 -1.51 5.02 -28.96
CA PHE A 153 -2.08 3.96 -28.14
C PHE A 153 -2.80 4.55 -26.92
N LYS A 154 -3.96 3.98 -26.59
CA LYS A 154 -4.72 4.32 -25.40
C LYS A 154 -5.34 3.07 -24.77
N GLY A 155 -5.49 3.05 -23.45
CA GLY A 155 -6.11 1.98 -22.66
C GLY A 155 -5.73 2.14 -21.19
N VAL A 156 -6.56 1.63 -20.29
CA VAL A 156 -6.34 1.78 -18.84
C VAL A 156 -5.08 1.04 -18.41
N VAL A 157 -4.98 -0.26 -18.68
CA VAL A 157 -3.82 -1.08 -18.30
C VAL A 157 -2.56 -0.65 -19.06
N PHE A 158 -2.68 -0.28 -20.35
CA PHE A 158 -1.54 0.24 -21.11
C PHE A 158 -0.91 1.48 -20.42
N ASN A 159 -1.72 2.46 -20.04
CA ASN A 159 -1.24 3.66 -19.37
C ASN A 159 -0.73 3.38 -17.95
N GLU A 160 -1.40 2.48 -17.23
CA GLU A 160 -0.94 2.04 -15.91
C GLU A 160 0.47 1.45 -15.98
N MET A 161 0.69 0.54 -16.91
CA MET A 161 1.96 -0.15 -17.03
C MET A 161 3.08 0.76 -17.54
N LYS A 162 2.78 1.74 -18.43
CA LYS A 162 3.74 2.81 -18.76
C LYS A 162 4.22 3.53 -17.49
N GLY A 163 3.30 3.88 -16.60
CA GLY A 163 3.62 4.51 -15.33
C GLY A 163 4.39 3.59 -14.39
N ALA A 164 4.02 2.31 -14.30
CA ALA A 164 4.67 1.34 -13.42
C ALA A 164 6.12 1.06 -13.85
N MET A 165 6.35 0.84 -15.15
CA MET A 165 7.67 0.50 -15.71
C MET A 165 8.61 1.71 -15.81
N SER A 166 8.13 2.93 -15.64
CA SER A 166 8.98 4.11 -15.50
C SER A 166 9.68 4.22 -14.13
N ASN A 167 9.26 3.40 -13.14
CA ASN A 167 9.92 3.35 -11.83
C ASN A 167 11.08 2.35 -11.84
N PRO A 168 12.33 2.76 -11.49
CA PRO A 168 13.49 1.86 -11.51
C PRO A 168 13.41 0.70 -10.52
N ASP A 169 12.77 0.88 -9.35
CA ASP A 169 12.60 -0.21 -8.39
C ASP A 169 11.61 -1.27 -8.92
N SER A 170 10.54 -0.86 -9.63
CA SER A 170 9.60 -1.77 -10.31
C SER A 170 10.27 -2.53 -11.45
N LEU A 171 11.01 -1.82 -12.29
CA LEU A 171 11.80 -2.42 -13.38
C LEU A 171 12.80 -3.44 -12.83
N LEU A 172 13.51 -3.10 -11.73
CA LEU A 172 14.46 -4.02 -11.10
C LEU A 172 13.76 -5.29 -10.61
N GLY A 173 12.58 -5.16 -9.98
CA GLY A 173 11.77 -6.30 -9.52
C GLY A 173 11.41 -7.25 -10.66
N GLU A 174 10.95 -6.70 -11.78
CA GLU A 174 10.62 -7.44 -12.99
C GLU A 174 11.84 -8.16 -13.57
N VAL A 175 12.95 -7.45 -13.79
CA VAL A 175 14.19 -8.02 -14.33
C VAL A 175 14.79 -9.08 -13.39
N ASN A 176 14.70 -8.89 -12.07
CA ASN A 176 15.14 -9.88 -11.09
C ASN A 176 14.36 -11.19 -11.27
N GLN A 177 13.02 -11.12 -11.36
CA GLN A 177 12.19 -12.30 -11.57
C GLN A 177 12.49 -12.99 -12.91
N ASN A 178 12.46 -12.23 -14.00
CA ASN A 178 12.67 -12.77 -15.35
C ASN A 178 14.04 -13.44 -15.49
N SER A 179 15.06 -12.86 -14.88
CA SER A 179 16.44 -13.41 -14.90
C SER A 179 16.55 -14.77 -14.20
N LEU A 180 15.68 -15.06 -13.23
CA LEU A 180 15.70 -16.30 -12.47
C LEU A 180 14.86 -17.42 -13.10
N PHE A 181 13.89 -17.08 -13.96
CA PHE A 181 12.90 -18.01 -14.50
C PHE A 181 12.80 -17.98 -16.04
N PRO A 182 13.90 -18.22 -16.79
CA PRO A 182 13.91 -18.08 -18.24
C PRO A 182 13.05 -19.10 -18.99
N ASP A 183 12.70 -20.24 -18.37
CA ASP A 183 12.09 -21.40 -19.06
C ASP A 183 10.62 -21.62 -18.70
N ASN A 184 10.02 -20.77 -17.83
CA ASN A 184 8.62 -20.91 -17.43
C ASN A 184 7.88 -19.56 -17.46
N LEU A 185 6.60 -19.57 -17.02
CA LEU A 185 5.72 -18.38 -17.08
C LEU A 185 6.24 -17.16 -16.29
N TYR A 186 7.08 -17.35 -15.27
CA TYR A 186 7.61 -16.26 -14.46
C TYR A 186 8.63 -15.37 -15.20
N ARG A 187 9.00 -15.74 -16.42
CA ARG A 187 9.78 -14.87 -17.33
C ARG A 187 8.95 -13.75 -17.95
N PHE A 188 7.62 -13.83 -17.91
CA PHE A 188 6.73 -12.86 -18.50
C PHE A 188 6.24 -11.85 -17.46
N ASN A 189 6.01 -10.62 -17.90
CA ASN A 189 5.35 -9.60 -17.09
C ASN A 189 3.83 -9.85 -17.13
N SER A 190 3.27 -10.45 -16.07
CA SER A 190 1.83 -10.73 -15.99
C SER A 190 0.97 -9.45 -15.95
N GLY A 191 1.55 -8.32 -15.52
CA GLY A 191 0.89 -7.01 -15.58
C GLY A 191 0.81 -6.44 -16.99
N GLY A 192 1.73 -6.85 -17.86
CA GLY A 192 1.90 -6.40 -19.24
C GLY A 192 3.11 -5.47 -19.44
N ASP A 193 3.83 -5.72 -20.51
CA ASP A 193 4.86 -4.80 -21.00
C ASP A 193 4.21 -3.81 -21.97
N PRO A 194 4.33 -2.48 -21.77
CA PRO A 194 3.78 -1.48 -22.69
C PRO A 194 4.20 -1.66 -24.15
N GLU A 195 5.36 -2.28 -24.42
CA GLU A 195 5.81 -2.57 -25.77
C GLU A 195 5.07 -3.78 -26.38
N GLU A 196 4.58 -4.73 -25.55
CA GLU A 196 3.90 -5.96 -25.98
C GLU A 196 2.36 -5.87 -25.82
N ILE A 197 1.81 -5.08 -24.90
CA ILE A 197 0.37 -4.92 -24.70
C ILE A 197 -0.38 -4.67 -26.02
N PRO A 198 0.12 -3.82 -26.97
CA PRO A 198 -0.55 -3.59 -28.25
C PRO A 198 -0.54 -4.77 -29.24
N ASP A 199 0.06 -5.90 -28.87
CA ASP A 199 0.04 -7.12 -29.67
C ASP A 199 -1.12 -8.07 -29.27
N LEU A 200 -1.79 -7.79 -28.12
CA LEU A 200 -2.92 -8.61 -27.67
C LEU A 200 -4.13 -8.44 -28.58
N THR A 201 -4.59 -9.55 -29.14
CA THR A 201 -5.82 -9.59 -29.94
C THR A 201 -7.03 -10.01 -29.08
N TYR A 202 -8.24 -9.62 -29.53
CA TYR A 202 -9.47 -10.02 -28.86
C TYR A 202 -9.67 -11.56 -28.82
N ASP A 203 -9.25 -12.29 -29.85
CA ASP A 203 -9.35 -13.75 -29.86
C ASP A 203 -8.44 -14.39 -28.79
N GLN A 204 -7.22 -13.88 -28.61
CA GLN A 204 -6.31 -14.35 -27.55
C GLN A 204 -6.86 -14.02 -26.15
N PHE A 205 -7.37 -12.80 -25.98
CA PHE A 205 -8.01 -12.35 -24.75
C PHE A 205 -9.19 -13.25 -24.37
N LYS A 206 -10.11 -13.52 -25.30
CA LYS A 206 -11.25 -14.38 -25.08
C LYS A 206 -10.85 -15.85 -24.82
N TYR A 207 -9.88 -16.36 -25.57
CA TYR A 207 -9.36 -17.69 -25.38
C TYR A 207 -8.75 -17.90 -24.00
N PHE A 208 -8.03 -16.90 -23.48
CA PHE A 208 -7.44 -16.96 -22.14
C PHE A 208 -8.53 -17.04 -21.05
N TYR A 209 -9.61 -16.25 -21.18
CA TYR A 209 -10.76 -16.34 -20.29
C TYR A 209 -11.40 -17.74 -20.34
N GLU A 210 -11.76 -18.22 -21.52
CA GLU A 210 -12.40 -19.53 -21.74
C GLU A 210 -11.53 -20.70 -21.23
N THR A 211 -10.22 -20.52 -21.20
CA THR A 211 -9.28 -21.55 -20.74
C THR A 211 -9.16 -21.58 -19.21
N TYR A 212 -9.03 -20.45 -18.55
CA TYR A 212 -8.62 -20.40 -17.14
C TYR A 212 -9.74 -20.06 -16.17
N TYR A 213 -10.79 -19.34 -16.58
CA TYR A 213 -11.87 -18.90 -15.71
C TYR A 213 -13.01 -19.93 -15.66
N HIS A 214 -12.70 -21.08 -15.13
CA HIS A 214 -13.65 -22.20 -15.01
C HIS A 214 -13.61 -22.78 -13.59
N PRO A 215 -14.76 -23.20 -12.99
CA PRO A 215 -14.80 -23.78 -11.65
C PRO A 215 -13.80 -24.91 -11.42
N SER A 216 -13.51 -25.73 -12.44
CA SER A 216 -12.51 -26.81 -12.31
C SER A 216 -11.07 -26.32 -12.06
N ASN A 217 -10.78 -25.05 -12.32
CA ASN A 217 -9.51 -24.37 -12.05
C ASN A 217 -9.58 -23.46 -10.84
N ALA A 218 -10.75 -23.37 -10.15
CA ALA A 218 -10.97 -22.44 -9.06
C ALA A 218 -10.46 -22.97 -7.71
N TYR A 219 -9.84 -22.05 -6.96
CA TYR A 219 -9.47 -22.18 -5.56
C TYR A 219 -10.28 -21.15 -4.77
N ILE A 220 -11.37 -21.60 -4.14
CA ILE A 220 -12.30 -20.74 -3.40
C ILE A 220 -11.90 -20.71 -1.94
N TYR A 221 -11.82 -19.52 -1.38
CA TYR A 221 -11.50 -19.30 0.03
C TYR A 221 -12.64 -18.59 0.74
N TRP A 222 -12.95 -19.03 1.96
CA TRP A 222 -13.98 -18.43 2.79
C TRP A 222 -13.55 -18.38 4.25
N TYR A 223 -13.76 -17.27 4.94
CA TYR A 223 -13.30 -17.01 6.30
C TYR A 223 -14.35 -16.19 7.06
N GLY A 224 -14.59 -16.50 8.33
CA GLY A 224 -15.40 -15.68 9.22
C GLY A 224 -16.38 -16.49 10.08
N ASP A 225 -17.35 -15.75 10.66
CA ASP A 225 -18.33 -16.24 11.63
C ASP A 225 -19.69 -16.64 11.03
N ASP A 226 -19.84 -16.55 9.72
CA ASP A 226 -21.08 -16.89 9.02
C ASP A 226 -21.32 -18.41 8.96
N PRO A 227 -22.62 -18.85 8.86
CA PRO A 227 -22.97 -20.26 8.89
C PRO A 227 -22.37 -21.05 7.72
N GLU A 228 -21.73 -22.17 8.02
CA GLU A 228 -21.06 -23.02 7.02
C GLU A 228 -22.04 -23.56 5.96
N GLU A 229 -23.28 -23.93 6.37
CA GLU A 229 -24.28 -24.45 5.45
C GLU A 229 -24.66 -23.40 4.38
N ASP A 230 -24.70 -22.14 4.74
CA ASP A 230 -24.99 -21.04 3.82
C ASP A 230 -23.83 -20.86 2.80
N ARG A 231 -22.57 -21.03 3.23
CA ARG A 231 -21.40 -21.04 2.33
C ARG A 231 -21.53 -22.07 1.23
N LEU A 232 -21.80 -23.33 1.62
CA LEU A 232 -21.89 -24.45 0.69
C LEU A 232 -23.09 -24.28 -0.28
N ARG A 233 -24.24 -23.89 0.26
CA ARG A 233 -25.45 -23.64 -0.54
C ARG A 233 -25.20 -22.55 -1.59
N LYS A 234 -24.69 -21.39 -1.15
CA LYS A 234 -24.44 -20.25 -2.04
C LYS A 234 -23.47 -20.59 -3.17
N LEU A 235 -22.42 -21.35 -2.88
CA LEU A 235 -21.48 -21.79 -3.91
C LEU A 235 -22.09 -22.82 -4.86
N SER A 236 -22.89 -23.75 -4.36
CA SER A 236 -23.58 -24.75 -5.18
C SER A 236 -24.48 -24.10 -6.23
N ASP A 237 -25.20 -23.02 -5.86
CA ASP A 237 -26.10 -22.29 -6.76
C ASP A 237 -25.36 -21.80 -8.05
N TYR A 238 -24.07 -21.47 -7.95
CA TYR A 238 -23.25 -21.06 -9.10
C TYR A 238 -22.53 -22.24 -9.77
N LEU A 239 -21.96 -23.16 -8.98
CA LEU A 239 -21.08 -24.20 -9.51
C LEU A 239 -21.85 -25.33 -10.21
N ASP A 240 -23.11 -25.59 -9.83
CA ASP A 240 -23.92 -26.67 -10.41
C ASP A 240 -24.27 -26.45 -11.89
N ALA A 241 -24.15 -25.23 -12.40
CA ALA A 241 -24.30 -24.93 -13.82
C ALA A 241 -23.19 -25.50 -14.71
N PHE A 242 -22.04 -25.83 -14.13
CA PHE A 242 -20.84 -26.27 -14.87
C PHE A 242 -20.59 -27.76 -14.73
N GLU A 243 -19.98 -28.34 -15.79
CA GLU A 243 -19.44 -29.68 -15.77
C GLU A 243 -17.93 -29.67 -15.47
N ASN A 244 -17.35 -30.84 -15.18
CA ASN A 244 -15.90 -30.90 -14.97
C ASN A 244 -15.16 -30.70 -16.29
N LEU A 245 -14.20 -29.78 -16.29
CA LEU A 245 -13.32 -29.49 -17.42
C LEU A 245 -11.88 -29.81 -17.05
N ALA A 246 -11.14 -30.48 -17.93
CA ALA A 246 -9.71 -30.68 -17.77
C ALA A 246 -8.97 -29.41 -18.19
N VAL A 247 -8.59 -28.58 -17.19
CA VAL A 247 -7.82 -27.36 -17.41
C VAL A 247 -6.35 -27.64 -17.11
N ASP A 248 -5.49 -27.46 -18.13
CA ASP A 248 -4.03 -27.45 -17.89
C ASP A 248 -3.58 -26.05 -17.52
N SER A 249 -3.46 -25.82 -16.24
CA SER A 249 -2.90 -24.60 -15.63
C SER A 249 -1.65 -24.93 -14.79
N SER A 250 -0.95 -26.03 -15.15
CA SER A 250 0.24 -26.46 -14.44
C SER A 250 1.37 -25.44 -14.55
N ILE A 251 2.06 -25.23 -13.43
CA ILE A 251 3.20 -24.33 -13.35
C ILE A 251 4.45 -25.18 -13.16
N PRO A 252 5.30 -25.34 -14.19
CA PRO A 252 6.50 -26.15 -14.09
C PRO A 252 7.53 -25.48 -13.16
N LEU A 253 8.35 -26.29 -12.50
CA LEU A 253 9.52 -25.79 -11.79
C LEU A 253 10.58 -25.33 -12.79
N GLN A 254 11.21 -24.19 -12.49
CA GLN A 254 12.43 -23.78 -13.17
C GLN A 254 13.56 -24.71 -12.76
N ALA A 255 14.25 -25.30 -13.73
CA ALA A 255 15.41 -26.12 -13.48
C ALA A 255 16.57 -25.29 -12.92
N PRO A 256 17.36 -25.82 -11.96
CA PRO A 256 18.52 -25.11 -11.44
C PRO A 256 19.53 -24.75 -12.54
N PHE A 257 20.13 -23.58 -12.43
CA PHE A 257 21.18 -23.16 -13.34
C PHE A 257 22.46 -23.99 -13.13
N GLU A 258 23.16 -24.27 -14.21
CA GLU A 258 24.51 -24.87 -14.13
C GLU A 258 25.53 -23.84 -13.57
N HIS A 259 25.38 -22.56 -13.96
CA HIS A 259 26.22 -21.45 -13.54
C HIS A 259 25.36 -20.21 -13.29
N PRO A 260 25.76 -19.32 -12.35
CA PRO A 260 25.12 -18.02 -12.17
C PRO A 260 25.05 -17.21 -13.47
N VAL A 261 23.99 -16.41 -13.63
CA VAL A 261 23.78 -15.55 -14.80
C VAL A 261 23.92 -14.08 -14.45
N GLU A 262 24.34 -13.27 -15.41
CA GLU A 262 24.42 -11.81 -15.29
C GLU A 262 23.49 -11.17 -16.31
N VAL A 263 22.73 -10.17 -15.86
CA VAL A 263 21.80 -9.38 -16.70
C VAL A 263 22.08 -7.90 -16.50
N ARG A 264 22.16 -7.16 -17.62
CA ARG A 264 22.29 -5.70 -17.62
C ARG A 264 21.13 -5.10 -18.40
N MET A 265 20.46 -4.12 -17.83
CA MET A 265 19.29 -3.47 -18.42
C MET A 265 19.40 -1.95 -18.24
N PRO A 266 19.15 -1.13 -19.28
CA PRO A 266 19.10 0.32 -19.12
C PRO A 266 17.83 0.74 -18.36
N TYR A 267 17.93 1.83 -17.60
CA TYR A 267 16.78 2.51 -17.01
C TYR A 267 16.87 4.02 -17.23
N ALA A 268 15.71 4.67 -17.34
CA ALA A 268 15.67 6.10 -17.62
C ALA A 268 16.08 6.93 -16.41
N VAL A 269 16.94 7.91 -16.65
CA VAL A 269 17.33 8.93 -15.67
C VAL A 269 17.09 10.32 -16.23
N GLY A 270 17.05 11.34 -15.34
CA GLY A 270 17.07 12.76 -15.72
C GLY A 270 18.43 13.19 -16.30
N GLU A 271 18.76 14.47 -16.14
CA GLU A 271 20.01 15.03 -16.70
C GLU A 271 21.30 14.37 -16.17
N GLU A 272 22.38 14.46 -16.95
CA GLU A 272 23.65 13.71 -16.88
C GLU A 272 24.44 13.76 -15.55
N GLU A 273 24.08 14.57 -14.57
CA GLU A 273 25.00 14.87 -13.44
C GLU A 273 25.11 13.77 -12.38
N ASN A 274 24.20 12.76 -12.34
CA ASN A 274 24.22 11.73 -11.31
C ASN A 274 23.88 10.32 -11.82
N LEU A 275 24.71 9.80 -12.73
CA LEU A 275 24.55 8.44 -13.25
C LEU A 275 24.82 7.41 -12.15
N ARG A 276 23.76 6.82 -11.59
CA ARG A 276 23.82 5.83 -10.54
C ARG A 276 23.25 4.50 -11.00
N TYR A 277 23.85 3.42 -10.55
CA TYR A 277 23.48 2.05 -10.88
C TYR A 277 22.65 1.41 -9.78
N TYR A 278 21.83 0.43 -10.17
CA TYR A 278 21.20 -0.52 -9.24
C TYR A 278 21.89 -1.86 -9.44
N VAL A 279 22.23 -2.55 -8.37
CA VAL A 279 22.87 -3.86 -8.41
C VAL A 279 22.16 -4.78 -7.42
N SER A 280 21.67 -5.93 -7.90
CA SER A 280 21.06 -6.95 -7.04
C SER A 280 21.64 -8.34 -7.32
N ALA A 281 21.73 -9.13 -6.27
CA ALA A 281 21.99 -10.57 -6.33
C ALA A 281 20.70 -11.31 -5.92
N ASN A 282 20.30 -12.29 -6.72
CA ASN A 282 19.01 -12.94 -6.63
C ASN A 282 19.20 -14.46 -6.68
N TRP A 283 18.39 -15.20 -5.90
CA TRP A 283 18.47 -16.67 -5.83
C TRP A 283 17.08 -17.28 -5.89
N VAL A 284 16.96 -18.46 -6.52
CA VAL A 284 15.83 -19.36 -6.34
C VAL A 284 16.20 -20.37 -5.26
N LEU A 285 15.42 -20.41 -4.17
CA LEU A 285 15.69 -21.24 -2.99
C LEU A 285 14.94 -22.57 -2.99
N GLY A 286 14.25 -22.90 -4.10
CA GLY A 286 13.52 -24.15 -4.28
C GLY A 286 12.01 -24.07 -3.95
N GLU A 287 11.32 -25.20 -4.10
CA GLU A 287 9.88 -25.33 -3.86
C GLU A 287 9.57 -25.39 -2.36
N GLN A 288 8.44 -24.81 -1.95
CA GLN A 288 8.02 -24.74 -0.54
C GLN A 288 7.27 -26.01 -0.11
N THR A 289 7.98 -27.03 0.33
CA THR A 289 7.36 -28.29 0.74
C THR A 289 7.49 -28.59 2.24
N ASP A 290 8.49 -28.02 2.92
CA ASP A 290 8.74 -28.23 4.35
C ASP A 290 8.49 -26.96 5.17
N PRO A 291 7.43 -26.91 6.00
CA PRO A 291 7.07 -25.74 6.80
C PRO A 291 8.19 -25.26 7.74
N LYS A 292 9.02 -26.17 8.26
CA LYS A 292 10.17 -25.80 9.10
C LYS A 292 11.23 -25.04 8.30
N THR A 293 11.53 -25.48 7.10
CA THR A 293 12.50 -24.81 6.22
C THR A 293 11.99 -23.45 5.77
N VAL A 294 10.70 -23.36 5.40
CA VAL A 294 10.08 -22.08 4.99
C VAL A 294 10.12 -21.06 6.14
N LEU A 295 9.69 -21.46 7.35
CA LEU A 295 9.77 -20.59 8.53
C LEU A 295 11.22 -20.24 8.88
N GLY A 296 12.12 -21.22 8.76
CA GLY A 296 13.55 -21.03 8.99
C GLY A 296 14.16 -20.01 8.04
N LEU A 297 13.82 -20.05 6.75
CA LEU A 297 14.23 -19.06 5.74
C LEU A 297 13.60 -17.68 6.02
N GLY A 298 12.35 -17.63 6.50
CA GLY A 298 11.71 -16.39 6.95
C GLY A 298 12.44 -15.73 8.12
N ILE A 299 12.84 -16.52 9.12
CA ILE A 299 13.67 -16.05 10.25
C ILE A 299 15.06 -15.62 9.75
N LEU A 300 15.68 -16.42 8.88
CA LEU A 300 16.98 -16.10 8.28
C LEU A 300 16.92 -14.79 7.48
N ASN A 301 15.87 -14.56 6.71
CA ASN A 301 15.64 -13.29 6.02
C ASN A 301 15.66 -12.10 7.01
N HIS A 302 14.96 -12.24 8.14
CA HIS A 302 14.99 -11.20 9.16
C HIS A 302 16.38 -11.02 9.77
N ILE A 303 17.14 -12.09 9.99
CA ILE A 303 18.54 -12.04 10.42
C ILE A 303 19.39 -11.28 9.39
N LEU A 304 19.28 -11.60 8.11
CA LEU A 304 20.16 -11.07 7.06
C LEU A 304 19.89 -9.60 6.75
N VAL A 305 18.62 -9.22 6.59
CA VAL A 305 18.23 -7.89 6.06
C VAL A 305 17.09 -7.19 6.83
N GLY A 306 16.49 -7.83 7.84
CA GLY A 306 15.24 -7.35 8.47
C GLY A 306 15.37 -6.09 9.33
N THR A 307 16.58 -5.74 9.78
CA THR A 307 16.84 -4.58 10.64
C THR A 307 18.09 -3.82 10.19
N PRO A 308 18.27 -2.56 10.58
CA PRO A 308 19.53 -1.83 10.32
C PRO A 308 20.78 -2.51 10.92
N ALA A 309 20.61 -3.37 11.92
CA ALA A 309 21.67 -4.13 12.57
C ALA A 309 21.93 -5.49 11.90
N SER A 310 21.08 -5.92 10.98
CA SER A 310 21.21 -7.18 10.25
C SER A 310 22.50 -7.24 9.45
N PRO A 311 23.30 -8.32 9.54
CA PRO A 311 24.68 -8.32 9.09
C PRO A 311 24.84 -8.02 7.59
N LEU A 312 24.01 -8.56 6.74
CA LEU A 312 24.11 -8.32 5.30
C LEU A 312 23.68 -6.88 4.95
N ARG A 313 22.57 -6.41 5.53
CA ARG A 313 22.15 -5.01 5.40
C ARG A 313 23.23 -4.05 5.90
N LYS A 314 23.77 -4.32 7.10
CA LYS A 314 24.80 -3.48 7.72
C LYS A 314 26.07 -3.44 6.86
N ALA A 315 26.56 -4.58 6.38
CA ALA A 315 27.73 -4.64 5.54
C ALA A 315 27.55 -3.83 4.24
N LEU A 316 26.40 -3.95 3.57
CA LEU A 316 26.06 -3.20 2.36
C LEU A 316 26.02 -1.68 2.61
N ILE A 317 25.32 -1.23 3.64
CA ILE A 317 25.23 0.20 3.96
C ILE A 317 26.57 0.78 4.47
N ASP A 318 27.29 0.06 5.34
CA ASP A 318 28.58 0.51 5.88
C ASP A 318 29.67 0.60 4.81
N SER A 319 29.53 -0.14 3.71
CA SER A 319 30.49 -0.10 2.59
C SER A 319 30.58 1.26 1.91
N GLY A 320 29.48 2.04 1.95
CA GLY A 320 29.37 3.30 1.21
C GLY A 320 29.38 3.12 -0.32
N TYR A 321 29.17 1.90 -0.84
CA TYR A 321 29.14 1.64 -2.28
C TYR A 321 27.85 2.10 -2.96
N GLY A 322 26.78 2.28 -2.21
CA GLY A 322 25.47 2.76 -2.66
C GLY A 322 24.74 3.54 -1.58
N GLU A 323 23.51 3.94 -1.87
CA GLU A 323 22.72 4.84 -1.01
C GLU A 323 21.67 4.12 -0.15
N ASP A 324 20.99 3.09 -0.69
CA ASP A 324 20.01 2.27 0.06
C ASP A 324 19.94 0.86 -0.54
N LEU A 325 19.34 -0.07 0.23
CA LEU A 325 19.14 -1.44 -0.24
C LEU A 325 18.09 -1.50 -1.36
N VAL A 326 18.28 -2.50 -2.23
CA VAL A 326 17.28 -2.99 -3.17
C VAL A 326 17.06 -4.48 -2.99
N GLY A 327 16.01 -5.00 -3.59
CA GLY A 327 15.55 -6.37 -3.41
C GLY A 327 14.71 -6.51 -2.14
N GLY A 328 13.66 -7.30 -2.21
CA GLY A 328 12.67 -7.45 -1.12
C GLY A 328 13.06 -8.48 -0.04
N GLY A 329 14.29 -9.03 -0.07
CA GLY A 329 14.63 -10.20 0.72
C GLY A 329 13.90 -11.45 0.21
N LEU A 330 13.34 -12.24 1.13
CA LEU A 330 12.61 -13.46 0.82
C LEU A 330 11.19 -13.15 0.30
N SER A 331 10.88 -13.61 -0.92
CA SER A 331 9.54 -13.61 -1.51
C SER A 331 8.97 -15.04 -1.52
N PRO A 332 7.83 -15.28 -0.85
CA PRO A 332 7.21 -16.60 -0.78
C PRO A 332 6.05 -16.78 -1.78
N TYR A 333 5.82 -15.83 -2.69
CA TYR A 333 4.56 -15.75 -3.47
C TYR A 333 4.56 -16.54 -4.76
N LEU A 334 5.73 -17.06 -5.19
CA LEU A 334 5.88 -17.92 -6.37
C LEU A 334 5.98 -19.39 -5.94
N ARG A 335 5.85 -20.31 -6.90
CA ARG A 335 6.01 -21.74 -6.64
C ARG A 335 7.36 -22.08 -6.02
N GLN A 336 8.42 -21.41 -6.45
CA GLN A 336 9.76 -21.53 -5.87
C GLN A 336 10.10 -20.24 -5.14
N LEU A 337 10.58 -20.36 -3.90
CA LEU A 337 11.03 -19.24 -3.08
C LEU A 337 12.14 -18.47 -3.78
N VAL A 338 12.06 -17.15 -3.71
CA VAL A 338 13.07 -16.23 -4.24
C VAL A 338 13.64 -15.39 -3.10
N PHE A 339 14.94 -15.12 -3.15
CA PHE A 339 15.58 -14.12 -2.29
C PHE A 339 16.35 -13.11 -3.15
N SER A 340 16.19 -11.83 -2.86
CA SER A 340 16.86 -10.74 -3.58
C SER A 340 17.41 -9.70 -2.62
N THR A 341 18.64 -9.24 -2.85
CA THR A 341 19.24 -8.14 -2.10
C THR A 341 20.33 -7.43 -2.91
N GLY A 342 20.57 -6.18 -2.61
CA GLY A 342 21.60 -5.38 -3.29
C GLY A 342 21.57 -3.92 -2.88
N LEU A 343 22.12 -3.05 -3.72
CA LEU A 343 22.19 -1.60 -3.50
C LEU A 343 21.72 -0.81 -4.70
N LYS A 344 21.10 0.33 -4.46
CA LYS A 344 20.87 1.42 -5.41
C LYS A 344 21.74 2.64 -5.09
N GLY A 345 21.85 3.56 -6.05
CA GLY A 345 22.71 4.71 -5.91
C GLY A 345 24.20 4.36 -6.05
N VAL A 346 24.52 3.27 -6.76
CA VAL A 346 25.87 2.70 -6.88
C VAL A 346 26.65 3.41 -7.99
N GLU A 347 27.92 3.77 -7.73
CA GLU A 347 28.82 4.24 -8.77
C GLU A 347 29.32 3.08 -9.64
N LYS A 348 29.53 3.31 -10.94
CA LYS A 348 29.95 2.28 -11.92
C LYS A 348 31.09 1.39 -11.46
N GLN A 349 32.14 1.98 -10.87
CA GLN A 349 33.33 1.24 -10.39
C GLN A 349 33.07 0.40 -9.14
N ASN A 350 31.89 0.50 -8.52
CA ASN A 350 31.53 -0.24 -7.31
C ASN A 350 30.55 -1.39 -7.59
N THR A 351 30.02 -1.55 -8.80
CA THR A 351 29.01 -2.57 -9.11
C THR A 351 29.45 -3.98 -8.71
N ASP A 352 30.66 -4.41 -9.16
CA ASP A 352 31.19 -5.73 -8.82
C ASP A 352 31.53 -5.87 -7.33
N LYS A 353 31.91 -4.76 -6.67
CA LYS A 353 32.20 -4.77 -5.23
C LYS A 353 30.96 -5.05 -4.37
N VAL A 354 29.78 -4.62 -4.81
CA VAL A 354 28.51 -4.92 -4.12
C VAL A 354 28.28 -6.43 -4.11
N VAL A 355 28.41 -7.09 -5.24
CA VAL A 355 28.23 -8.54 -5.37
C VAL A 355 29.23 -9.31 -4.53
N ASN A 356 30.51 -8.95 -4.63
CA ASN A 356 31.57 -9.56 -3.84
C ASN A 356 31.34 -9.41 -2.33
N LEU A 357 30.87 -8.24 -1.88
CA LEU A 357 30.58 -7.99 -0.47
C LEU A 357 29.41 -8.85 0.05
N ILE A 358 28.39 -9.07 -0.77
CA ILE A 358 27.29 -9.99 -0.45
C ILE A 358 27.83 -11.40 -0.23
N ASP A 359 28.65 -11.89 -1.15
CA ASP A 359 29.23 -13.23 -1.10
C ASP A 359 30.17 -13.40 0.10
N GLU A 360 31.06 -12.44 0.34
CA GLU A 360 31.98 -12.45 1.49
C GLU A 360 31.22 -12.43 2.81
N THR A 361 30.13 -11.64 2.90
CA THR A 361 29.32 -11.56 4.12
C THR A 361 28.60 -12.88 4.39
N LEU A 362 27.95 -13.47 3.40
CA LEU A 362 27.29 -14.77 3.53
C LEU A 362 28.27 -15.87 3.89
N ALA A 363 29.45 -15.93 3.22
CA ALA A 363 30.50 -16.88 3.54
C ALA A 363 31.07 -16.69 4.96
N GLY A 364 31.20 -15.44 5.41
CA GLY A 364 31.59 -15.13 6.79
C GLY A 364 30.58 -15.67 7.80
N LEU A 365 29.29 -15.43 7.58
CA LEU A 365 28.24 -15.93 8.47
C LEU A 365 28.19 -17.46 8.53
N ALA A 366 28.33 -18.14 7.40
CA ALA A 366 28.36 -19.59 7.35
C ALA A 366 29.59 -20.17 8.08
N ARG A 367 30.77 -19.55 7.93
CA ARG A 367 32.03 -19.99 8.54
C ARG A 367 32.11 -19.66 10.02
N ASP A 368 31.95 -18.39 10.37
CA ASP A 368 32.26 -17.86 11.72
C ASP A 368 31.06 -17.95 12.66
N GLY A 369 29.85 -18.08 12.13
CA GLY A 369 28.60 -18.20 12.90
C GLY A 369 27.83 -16.88 12.98
N ILE A 370 26.56 -17.01 13.33
CA ILE A 370 25.63 -15.89 13.56
C ILE A 370 25.53 -15.63 15.07
N ASP A 371 25.54 -14.36 15.48
CA ASP A 371 25.41 -13.98 16.88
C ASP A 371 24.13 -14.59 17.50
N PRO A 372 24.24 -15.40 18.59
CA PRO A 372 23.07 -16.00 19.25
C PRO A 372 22.02 -14.99 19.73
N LYS A 373 22.42 -13.76 20.08
CA LYS A 373 21.50 -12.69 20.49
C LYS A 373 20.68 -12.19 19.31
N MET A 374 21.30 -12.08 18.14
CA MET A 374 20.62 -11.71 16.89
C MET A 374 19.61 -12.78 16.47
N ILE A 375 19.99 -14.06 16.56
CA ILE A 375 19.07 -15.17 16.29
C ILE A 375 17.88 -15.13 17.26
N ALA A 376 18.12 -14.92 18.56
CA ALA A 376 17.06 -14.82 19.56
C ALA A 376 16.11 -13.65 19.29
N ALA A 377 16.66 -12.49 18.91
CA ALA A 377 15.87 -11.31 18.53
C ALA A 377 15.01 -11.58 17.28
N ALA A 378 15.58 -12.17 16.23
CA ALA A 378 14.86 -12.50 15.01
C ALA A 378 13.74 -13.52 15.26
N MET A 379 14.00 -14.56 16.04
CA MET A 379 13.01 -15.56 16.41
C MET A 379 11.85 -14.93 17.20
N ASN A 380 12.15 -14.11 18.22
CA ASN A 380 11.10 -13.45 19.01
C ASN A 380 10.27 -12.48 18.12
N THR A 381 10.93 -11.72 17.24
CA THR A 381 10.22 -10.78 16.34
C THR A 381 9.28 -11.53 15.40
N VAL A 382 9.73 -12.63 14.81
CA VAL A 382 8.89 -13.42 13.88
C VAL A 382 7.76 -14.12 14.66
N GLU A 383 8.05 -14.75 15.81
CA GLU A 383 7.03 -15.36 16.67
C GLU A 383 5.97 -14.34 17.13
N PHE A 384 6.40 -13.14 17.56
CA PHE A 384 5.49 -12.07 17.98
C PHE A 384 4.56 -11.65 16.84
N ARG A 385 5.10 -11.44 15.62
CA ARG A 385 4.29 -11.08 14.43
C ARG A 385 3.26 -12.16 14.08
N LEU A 386 3.65 -13.43 14.17
CA LEU A 386 2.74 -14.54 13.90
C LEU A 386 1.61 -14.62 14.93
N ARG A 387 1.92 -14.43 16.22
CA ARG A 387 0.96 -14.42 17.33
C ARG A 387 0.02 -13.22 17.27
N GLU A 388 0.56 -12.03 17.07
CA GLU A 388 -0.22 -10.79 16.98
C GLU A 388 -1.16 -10.79 15.77
N ASN A 389 -0.68 -11.32 14.65
CA ASN A 389 -1.39 -11.35 13.37
C ASN A 389 -2.06 -9.99 13.06
N ASN A 390 -1.32 -8.90 13.30
CA ASN A 390 -1.76 -7.53 13.05
C ASN A 390 -1.55 -7.21 11.57
N THR A 391 -2.64 -7.03 10.87
CA THR A 391 -2.66 -6.75 9.42
C THR A 391 -2.95 -5.29 9.09
N GLY A 392 -3.06 -4.44 10.11
CA GLY A 392 -3.48 -3.04 9.93
C GLY A 392 -4.92 -2.94 9.44
N SER A 393 -5.13 -2.23 8.34
CA SER A 393 -6.45 -2.12 7.68
C SER A 393 -6.74 -3.28 6.71
N PHE A 394 -5.79 -4.17 6.48
CA PHE A 394 -5.97 -5.31 5.59
C PHE A 394 -6.75 -6.43 6.31
N PRO A 395 -7.80 -7.04 5.73
CA PRO A 395 -8.55 -8.09 6.41
C PRO A 395 -7.67 -9.29 6.77
N ARG A 396 -7.76 -9.76 8.02
CA ARG A 396 -6.99 -10.94 8.48
C ARG A 396 -7.21 -12.16 7.61
N GLY A 397 -8.48 -12.44 7.28
CA GLY A 397 -8.82 -13.59 6.44
C GLY A 397 -8.16 -13.53 5.07
N LEU A 398 -8.00 -12.34 4.48
CA LEU A 398 -7.33 -12.17 3.19
C LEU A 398 -5.83 -12.46 3.27
N LEU A 399 -5.13 -12.03 4.33
CA LEU A 399 -3.73 -12.40 4.52
C LEU A 399 -3.56 -13.91 4.70
N LEU A 400 -4.48 -14.55 5.45
CA LEU A 400 -4.48 -16.00 5.62
C LEU A 400 -4.73 -16.75 4.32
N MET A 401 -5.62 -16.23 3.45
CA MET A 401 -5.81 -16.73 2.09
C MET A 401 -4.49 -16.71 1.31
N LEU A 402 -3.82 -15.56 1.25
CA LEU A 402 -2.56 -15.42 0.51
C LEU A 402 -1.49 -16.37 1.05
N ARG A 403 -1.44 -16.59 2.37
CA ARG A 403 -0.56 -17.60 2.99
C ARG A 403 -0.93 -19.03 2.57
N ALA A 404 -2.21 -19.40 2.63
CA ALA A 404 -2.66 -20.71 2.21
C ALA A 404 -2.33 -20.98 0.73
N MET A 405 -2.49 -19.96 -0.14
CA MET A 405 -2.21 -20.06 -1.57
C MET A 405 -0.74 -20.35 -1.88
N THR A 406 0.21 -20.06 -0.99
CA THR A 406 1.65 -20.35 -1.22
C THR A 406 1.97 -21.83 -1.38
N THR A 407 1.11 -22.71 -0.89
CA THR A 407 1.20 -24.18 -1.08
C THR A 407 0.01 -24.73 -1.87
N TRP A 408 -1.20 -24.26 -1.53
CA TRP A 408 -2.45 -24.79 -2.05
C TRP A 408 -2.58 -24.63 -3.56
N LEU A 409 -2.17 -23.50 -4.09
CA LEU A 409 -2.16 -23.22 -5.53
C LEU A 409 -1.37 -24.28 -6.32
N TYR A 410 -0.35 -24.87 -5.73
CA TYR A 410 0.52 -25.88 -6.32
C TYR A 410 0.18 -27.32 -5.87
N ASN A 411 -1.08 -27.53 -5.41
CA ASN A 411 -1.63 -28.78 -4.89
C ASN A 411 -0.96 -29.31 -3.61
N GLY A 412 -0.30 -28.43 -2.82
CA GLY A 412 0.18 -28.70 -1.49
C GLY A 412 -0.89 -28.53 -0.41
N ASP A 413 -0.53 -28.79 0.84
CA ASP A 413 -1.40 -28.66 2.01
C ASP A 413 -1.73 -27.18 2.31
N PRO A 414 -3.01 -26.73 2.22
CA PRO A 414 -3.38 -25.34 2.47
C PRO A 414 -3.25 -24.92 3.94
N PHE A 415 -3.26 -25.87 4.88
CA PHE A 415 -3.18 -25.60 6.31
C PHE A 415 -1.75 -25.42 6.81
N ALA A 416 -0.77 -26.01 6.13
CA ALA A 416 0.63 -25.97 6.55
C ALA A 416 1.19 -24.55 6.75
N PRO A 417 0.90 -23.55 5.86
CA PRO A 417 1.36 -22.17 6.06
C PRO A 417 0.60 -21.41 7.16
N LEU A 418 -0.53 -21.93 7.64
CA LEU A 418 -1.37 -21.29 8.65
C LEU A 418 -0.95 -21.68 10.08
N ALA A 419 -0.39 -22.88 10.26
CA ALA A 419 0.10 -23.39 11.53
C ALA A 419 1.60 -23.15 11.69
N TYR A 420 2.01 -22.39 12.69
CA TYR A 420 3.42 -22.00 12.87
C TYR A 420 4.08 -22.55 14.13
N GLU A 421 3.33 -22.97 15.15
CA GLU A 421 3.90 -23.39 16.45
C GLU A 421 4.79 -24.62 16.31
N ALA A 422 4.33 -25.66 15.62
CA ALA A 422 5.10 -26.88 15.46
C ALA A 422 6.40 -26.68 14.65
N PRO A 423 6.42 -25.97 13.50
CA PRO A 423 7.66 -25.61 12.82
C PRO A 423 8.61 -24.77 13.68
N LEU A 424 8.09 -23.81 14.44
CA LEU A 424 8.89 -22.95 15.31
C LEU A 424 9.57 -23.76 16.44
N GLU A 425 8.82 -24.64 17.10
CA GLU A 425 9.35 -25.51 18.14
C GLU A 425 10.42 -26.46 17.60
N ALA A 426 10.23 -26.99 16.38
CA ALA A 426 11.24 -27.81 15.73
C ALA A 426 12.53 -27.05 15.42
N ILE A 427 12.45 -25.73 15.14
CA ILE A 427 13.62 -24.86 14.97
C ILE A 427 14.30 -24.62 16.33
N LYS A 428 13.53 -24.29 17.39
CA LYS A 428 14.03 -24.07 18.75
C LYS A 428 14.80 -25.30 19.23
N SER A 429 14.19 -26.49 19.15
CA SER A 429 14.83 -27.78 19.51
C SER A 429 16.09 -28.09 18.72
N THR A 430 16.12 -27.75 17.43
CA THR A 430 17.31 -27.95 16.58
C THR A 430 18.50 -27.14 17.08
N ARG A 431 18.26 -25.91 17.53
CA ARG A 431 19.27 -25.01 18.09
C ARG A 431 19.74 -25.45 19.47
N GLU A 432 18.82 -25.82 20.35
CA GLU A 432 19.15 -26.33 21.71
C GLU A 432 20.05 -27.56 21.69
N ASN A 433 19.91 -28.38 20.65
CA ASN A 433 20.81 -29.51 20.39
C ASN A 433 22.18 -29.10 19.80
N GLY A 434 22.52 -27.80 19.81
CA GLY A 434 23.83 -27.27 19.39
C GLY A 434 24.08 -27.27 17.88
N LYS A 435 23.07 -27.47 17.04
CA LYS A 435 23.20 -27.43 15.60
C LYS A 435 23.20 -25.96 15.10
N ARG A 436 24.09 -25.68 14.16
CA ARG A 436 24.20 -24.39 13.45
C ARG A 436 23.14 -24.30 12.34
N TYR A 437 21.87 -24.22 12.72
CA TYR A 437 20.74 -24.39 11.80
C TYR A 437 20.71 -23.27 10.72
N PHE A 438 20.80 -22.00 11.13
CA PHE A 438 20.73 -20.88 10.20
C PHE A 438 21.96 -20.78 9.29
N GLU A 439 23.14 -21.08 9.82
CA GLU A 439 24.37 -21.14 9.01
C GLU A 439 24.31 -22.25 7.96
N THR A 440 23.67 -23.40 8.31
CA THR A 440 23.43 -24.47 7.35
C THR A 440 22.48 -24.01 6.23
N LEU A 441 21.43 -23.22 6.57
CA LEU A 441 20.58 -22.63 5.53
C LEU A 441 21.34 -21.67 4.63
N VAL A 442 22.24 -20.83 5.18
CA VAL A 442 23.10 -19.95 4.38
C VAL A 442 23.96 -20.76 3.40
N ASP A 443 24.62 -21.82 3.88
CA ASP A 443 25.47 -22.66 3.02
C ASP A 443 24.64 -23.33 1.92
N GLN A 444 23.52 -23.97 2.29
CA GLN A 444 22.70 -24.77 1.37
C GLN A 444 21.99 -23.91 0.31
N PHE A 445 21.37 -22.79 0.71
CA PHE A 445 20.46 -22.03 -0.13
C PHE A 445 21.11 -20.85 -0.84
N PHE A 446 22.30 -20.41 -0.42
CA PHE A 446 23.00 -19.27 -0.99
C PHE A 446 24.36 -19.64 -1.56
N LEU A 447 25.27 -20.20 -0.73
CA LEU A 447 26.66 -20.41 -1.14
C LEU A 447 26.83 -21.63 -2.07
N SER A 448 26.12 -22.72 -1.81
CA SER A 448 26.14 -23.94 -2.62
C SER A 448 25.08 -23.93 -3.74
N ASN A 449 24.43 -22.80 -3.99
CA ASN A 449 23.31 -22.67 -4.93
C ASN A 449 23.72 -21.89 -6.18
N ASN A 450 23.80 -22.58 -7.32
CA ASN A 450 24.10 -21.96 -8.63
C ASN A 450 22.89 -21.30 -9.28
N HIS A 451 21.67 -21.54 -8.80
CA HIS A 451 20.46 -20.90 -9.32
C HIS A 451 20.37 -19.45 -8.82
N ARG A 452 21.21 -18.63 -9.41
CA ARG A 452 21.47 -17.26 -9.02
C ARG A 452 21.58 -16.34 -10.24
N SER A 453 21.07 -15.13 -10.13
CA SER A 453 21.32 -14.05 -11.09
C SER A 453 21.92 -12.83 -10.41
N THR A 454 22.73 -12.09 -11.17
CA THR A 454 23.16 -10.73 -10.82
C THR A 454 22.53 -9.78 -11.82
N VAL A 455 21.72 -8.84 -11.34
CA VAL A 455 21.07 -7.83 -12.19
C VAL A 455 21.70 -6.48 -11.94
N THR A 456 22.06 -5.78 -13.02
CA THR A 456 22.54 -4.41 -12.98
C THR A 456 21.66 -3.52 -13.84
N LEU A 457 20.95 -2.54 -13.24
CA LEU A 457 20.34 -1.49 -14.02
C LEU A 457 21.33 -0.37 -14.27
N GLU A 458 21.47 -0.01 -15.53
CA GLU A 458 22.42 1.01 -16.02
C GLU A 458 21.67 2.31 -16.34
N PRO A 459 22.09 3.46 -15.80
CA PRO A 459 21.43 4.73 -16.06
C PRO A 459 21.61 5.16 -17.51
N ASP A 460 20.52 5.54 -18.17
CA ASP A 460 20.51 5.99 -19.56
C ASP A 460 19.62 7.24 -19.72
N PRO A 461 20.24 8.43 -19.90
CA PRO A 461 19.50 9.68 -20.08
C PRO A 461 18.64 9.76 -21.35
N ASP A 462 18.98 8.96 -22.36
CA ASP A 462 18.33 8.96 -23.66
C ASP A 462 17.25 7.88 -23.80
N LEU A 463 17.05 7.03 -22.79
CA LEU A 463 16.16 5.86 -22.90
C LEU A 463 14.71 6.25 -23.20
N ASN A 464 14.15 7.21 -22.47
CA ASN A 464 12.76 7.65 -22.70
C ASN A 464 12.59 8.19 -24.13
N ARG A 465 13.51 9.03 -24.58
CA ARG A 465 13.49 9.57 -25.96
C ARG A 465 13.55 8.47 -27.03
N ARG A 466 14.37 7.41 -26.79
CA ARG A 466 14.42 6.28 -27.71
C ARG A 466 13.12 5.48 -27.71
N LYS A 467 12.58 5.16 -26.54
CA LYS A 467 11.29 4.44 -26.40
C LYS A 467 10.13 5.22 -27.06
N GLU A 468 10.06 6.51 -26.82
CA GLU A 468 9.07 7.39 -27.47
C GLU A 468 9.25 7.42 -29.00
N ALA A 469 10.49 7.46 -29.48
CA ALA A 469 10.77 7.42 -30.92
C ALA A 469 10.44 6.04 -31.54
N GLU A 470 10.67 4.95 -30.84
CA GLU A 470 10.31 3.58 -31.24
C GLU A 470 8.79 3.40 -31.29
N GLU A 471 8.08 3.88 -30.27
CA GLU A 471 6.60 3.88 -30.24
C GLU A 471 6.03 4.73 -31.39
N ALA A 472 6.57 5.94 -31.59
CA ALA A 472 6.15 6.82 -32.69
C ALA A 472 6.41 6.18 -34.06
N ALA A 473 7.55 5.53 -34.25
CA ALA A 473 7.88 4.81 -35.49
C ALA A 473 6.94 3.63 -35.74
N ARG A 474 6.61 2.86 -34.69
CA ARG A 474 5.62 1.75 -34.76
C ARG A 474 4.23 2.26 -35.17
N LEU A 475 3.81 3.38 -34.59
CA LEU A 475 2.52 4.02 -34.93
C LEU A 475 2.52 4.61 -36.34
N GLU A 476 3.60 5.22 -36.80
CA GLU A 476 3.76 5.73 -38.16
C GLU A 476 3.76 4.59 -39.21
N ASP A 477 4.43 3.48 -38.92
CA ASP A 477 4.42 2.29 -39.78
C ASP A 477 3.02 1.70 -39.86
N ALA A 478 2.33 1.53 -38.72
CA ALA A 478 0.94 1.10 -38.68
C ALA A 478 0.03 2.03 -39.48
N GLN A 479 0.11 3.35 -39.26
CA GLN A 479 -0.69 4.36 -39.96
C GLN A 479 -0.41 4.39 -41.46
N SER A 480 0.86 4.23 -41.87
CA SER A 480 1.25 4.21 -43.28
C SER A 480 0.72 2.98 -44.06
N GLY A 481 0.48 1.88 -43.34
CA GLY A 481 -0.14 0.66 -43.89
C GLY A 481 -1.66 0.74 -44.00
N MET A 482 -2.31 1.74 -43.43
CA MET A 482 -3.76 1.91 -43.38
C MET A 482 -4.26 2.80 -44.53
N SER A 483 -5.44 2.50 -45.00
CA SER A 483 -6.21 3.36 -45.93
C SER A 483 -6.90 4.50 -45.17
N GLU A 484 -7.30 5.58 -45.87
CA GLU A 484 -8.12 6.66 -45.28
C GLU A 484 -9.42 6.10 -44.64
N GLU A 485 -10.04 5.07 -45.26
CA GLU A 485 -11.25 4.42 -44.75
C GLU A 485 -11.00 3.69 -43.43
N GLU A 486 -9.82 3.05 -43.25
CA GLU A 486 -9.42 2.39 -42.01
C GLU A 486 -9.15 3.42 -40.89
N LEU A 487 -8.50 4.54 -41.20
CA LEU A 487 -8.28 5.64 -40.24
C LEU A 487 -9.60 6.31 -39.82
N GLU A 488 -10.52 6.52 -40.76
CA GLU A 488 -11.88 7.01 -40.44
C GLU A 488 -12.63 5.99 -39.57
N THR A 489 -12.46 4.70 -39.80
CA THR A 489 -13.04 3.62 -38.99
C THR A 489 -12.50 3.65 -37.55
N ILE A 490 -11.19 3.85 -37.36
CA ILE A 490 -10.59 3.99 -36.02
C ILE A 490 -11.17 5.23 -35.31
N ALA A 491 -11.22 6.39 -35.99
CA ALA A 491 -11.77 7.60 -35.40
C ALA A 491 -13.27 7.46 -35.03
N GLU A 492 -14.06 6.77 -35.87
CA GLU A 492 -15.47 6.49 -35.58
C GLU A 492 -15.62 5.48 -34.43
N HIS A 493 -14.76 4.45 -34.38
CA HIS A 493 -14.73 3.48 -33.29
C HIS A 493 -14.40 4.16 -31.93
N ALA A 494 -13.41 5.04 -31.88
CA ALA A 494 -13.09 5.83 -30.67
C ALA A 494 -14.29 6.69 -30.22
N LYS A 495 -15.03 7.31 -31.17
CA LYS A 495 -16.28 8.05 -30.88
C LYS A 495 -17.38 7.15 -30.35
N GLN A 496 -17.52 5.94 -30.89
CA GLN A 496 -18.51 4.97 -30.42
C GLN A 496 -18.15 4.47 -29.02
N LEU A 497 -16.89 4.16 -28.76
CA LEU A 497 -16.39 3.79 -27.42
C LEU A 497 -16.71 4.88 -26.40
N LYS A 498 -16.38 6.13 -26.72
CA LYS A 498 -16.71 7.28 -25.87
C LYS A 498 -18.22 7.39 -25.64
N LYS A 499 -19.03 7.21 -26.68
CA LYS A 499 -20.50 7.23 -26.54
C LYS A 499 -21.01 6.11 -25.62
N ILE A 500 -20.45 4.89 -25.71
CA ILE A 500 -20.78 3.78 -24.81
C ILE A 500 -20.44 4.17 -23.35
N GLN A 501 -19.25 4.72 -23.15
CA GLN A 501 -18.80 5.18 -21.84
C GLN A 501 -19.71 6.28 -21.25
N GLU A 502 -20.13 7.25 -22.06
CA GLU A 502 -20.95 8.39 -21.64
C GLU A 502 -22.46 8.05 -21.48
N THR A 503 -22.94 6.96 -22.08
CA THR A 503 -24.36 6.56 -22.00
C THR A 503 -24.66 5.94 -20.63
N PRO A 504 -25.51 6.52 -19.78
CA PRO A 504 -25.88 5.92 -18.49
C PRO A 504 -26.46 4.51 -18.63
N ASP A 505 -26.24 3.67 -17.61
CA ASP A 505 -26.94 2.38 -17.53
C ASP A 505 -28.45 2.57 -17.40
N SER A 506 -29.23 1.63 -17.94
CA SER A 506 -30.68 1.71 -17.84
C SER A 506 -31.16 1.49 -16.40
N PRO A 507 -32.30 2.08 -15.99
CA PRO A 507 -32.88 1.83 -14.67
C PRO A 507 -33.18 0.33 -14.43
N GLU A 508 -33.52 -0.42 -15.48
CA GLU A 508 -33.77 -1.86 -15.40
C GLU A 508 -32.48 -2.62 -15.11
N ALA A 509 -31.34 -2.24 -15.71
CA ALA A 509 -30.06 -2.84 -15.43
C ALA A 509 -29.59 -2.51 -14.00
N LEU A 510 -29.67 -1.25 -13.60
CA LEU A 510 -29.32 -0.81 -12.23
C LEU A 510 -30.15 -1.57 -11.16
N ALA A 511 -31.42 -1.85 -11.42
CA ALA A 511 -32.30 -2.58 -10.52
C ALA A 511 -31.96 -4.09 -10.37
N THR A 512 -31.02 -4.62 -11.16
CA THR A 512 -30.57 -6.02 -10.99
C THR A 512 -29.60 -6.18 -9.83
N LEU A 513 -28.88 -5.13 -9.45
CA LEU A 513 -27.92 -5.20 -8.36
C LEU A 513 -28.60 -5.38 -7.00
N PRO A 514 -28.06 -6.26 -6.14
CA PRO A 514 -28.54 -6.35 -4.77
C PRO A 514 -28.17 -5.09 -4.01
N THR A 515 -29.11 -4.54 -3.25
CA THR A 515 -28.93 -3.30 -2.47
C THR A 515 -29.23 -3.54 -1.01
N LEU A 516 -28.60 -2.76 -0.14
CA LEU A 516 -29.01 -2.59 1.24
C LEU A 516 -30.01 -1.44 1.35
N GLU A 517 -30.75 -1.41 2.46
CA GLU A 517 -31.68 -0.35 2.81
C GLU A 517 -31.11 0.46 3.99
N LEU A 518 -31.63 1.68 4.22
CA LEU A 518 -31.18 2.51 5.36
C LEU A 518 -31.46 1.86 6.72
N GLU A 519 -32.46 0.98 6.78
CA GLU A 519 -32.81 0.19 7.95
C GLU A 519 -31.77 -0.86 8.33
N ASP A 520 -30.94 -1.28 7.39
CA ASP A 520 -29.85 -2.24 7.60
C ASP A 520 -28.63 -1.59 8.26
N LEU A 521 -28.64 -0.25 8.41
CA LEU A 521 -27.53 0.51 8.96
C LEU A 521 -27.65 0.69 10.48
N GLU A 522 -26.52 0.55 11.16
CA GLU A 522 -26.36 1.01 12.54
C GLU A 522 -26.47 2.54 12.58
N LYS A 523 -27.44 3.07 13.35
CA LYS A 523 -27.67 4.52 13.46
C LYS A 523 -26.68 5.20 14.40
N GLU A 524 -26.17 4.47 15.39
CA GLU A 524 -25.21 4.97 16.37
C GLU A 524 -23.78 4.66 15.97
N ASN A 525 -22.86 5.57 16.27
CA ASN A 525 -21.44 5.34 16.08
C ASN A 525 -20.92 4.23 17.01
N LYS A 526 -20.07 3.34 16.49
CA LYS A 526 -19.26 2.46 17.33
C LYS A 526 -18.32 3.32 18.17
N THR A 527 -18.43 3.24 19.48
CA THR A 527 -17.57 3.95 20.43
C THR A 527 -16.37 3.10 20.81
N ILE A 528 -15.27 3.75 21.15
CA ILE A 528 -14.05 3.11 21.65
C ILE A 528 -14.00 3.38 23.16
N PRO A 529 -13.96 2.33 24.02
CA PRO A 529 -13.84 2.55 25.46
C PRO A 529 -12.66 3.45 25.79
N LEU A 530 -12.89 4.51 26.55
CA LEU A 530 -11.86 5.45 26.99
C LEU A 530 -12.08 5.80 28.45
N GLU A 531 -11.08 5.48 29.27
CA GLU A 531 -10.96 5.98 30.64
C GLU A 531 -9.74 6.90 30.72
N VAL A 532 -9.88 8.06 31.35
CA VAL A 532 -8.78 9.01 31.52
C VAL A 532 -8.34 8.97 32.98
N PHE A 533 -7.07 8.61 33.18
CA PHE A 533 -6.41 8.60 34.47
C PHE A 533 -5.35 9.67 34.53
N GLU A 534 -4.89 9.98 35.73
CA GLU A 534 -3.69 10.76 35.95
C GLU A 534 -2.62 9.87 36.62
N THR A 535 -1.43 9.83 36.04
CA THR A 535 -0.30 9.05 36.56
C THR A 535 0.90 10.00 36.76
N ALA A 536 1.33 10.17 37.99
CA ALA A 536 2.43 11.09 38.35
C ALA A 536 2.32 12.50 37.73
N GLY A 537 1.10 13.05 37.60
CA GLY A 537 0.83 14.37 37.03
C GLY A 537 0.75 14.40 35.49
N VAL A 538 0.66 13.25 34.86
CA VAL A 538 0.56 13.08 33.39
C VAL A 538 -0.77 12.39 33.04
N ASP A 539 -1.46 12.88 32.02
CA ASP A 539 -2.69 12.26 31.53
C ASP A 539 -2.38 10.88 30.92
N LEU A 540 -3.19 9.88 31.28
CA LEU A 540 -3.15 8.53 30.78
C LEU A 540 -4.52 8.14 30.21
N LEU A 541 -4.55 7.84 28.94
CA LEU A 541 -5.71 7.30 28.21
C LEU A 541 -5.64 5.77 28.25
N TYR A 542 -6.71 5.14 28.75
CA TYR A 542 -6.80 3.68 28.80
C TYR A 542 -7.98 3.17 27.99
N HIS A 543 -7.73 2.14 27.19
CA HIS A 543 -8.73 1.49 26.34
C HIS A 543 -8.85 0.03 26.72
N ASP A 544 -9.97 -0.36 27.31
CA ASP A 544 -10.31 -1.73 27.66
C ASP A 544 -10.76 -2.51 26.41
N LEU A 545 -9.80 -3.13 25.73
CA LEU A 545 -10.02 -3.93 24.54
C LEU A 545 -9.28 -5.26 24.64
N PHE A 546 -9.86 -6.32 24.10
CA PHE A 546 -9.19 -7.62 24.05
C PHE A 546 -7.98 -7.57 23.14
N THR A 547 -6.78 -7.84 23.69
CA THR A 547 -5.49 -7.76 22.99
C THR A 547 -4.71 -9.05 22.97
N ASN A 548 -5.28 -10.15 23.48
CA ASN A 548 -4.61 -11.46 23.61
C ASN A 548 -3.27 -11.38 24.38
N GLY A 549 -3.23 -10.59 25.48
CA GLY A 549 -2.04 -10.43 26.32
C GLY A 549 -0.92 -9.59 25.70
N ILE A 550 -1.22 -8.78 24.70
CA ILE A 550 -0.31 -7.78 24.11
C ILE A 550 -0.65 -6.40 24.68
N VAL A 551 0.34 -5.72 25.21
CA VAL A 551 0.25 -4.31 25.63
C VAL A 551 0.59 -3.43 24.42
N TYR A 552 -0.31 -2.57 24.01
CA TYR A 552 -0.02 -1.49 23.07
C TYR A 552 0.14 -0.19 23.87
N PHE A 553 1.27 0.45 23.71
CA PHE A 553 1.68 1.61 24.46
C PHE A 553 2.14 2.74 23.52
N ASP A 554 1.41 3.84 23.50
CA ASP A 554 1.77 5.03 22.75
C ASP A 554 2.18 6.15 23.71
N LEU A 555 3.42 6.60 23.62
CA LEU A 555 3.97 7.66 24.42
C LEU A 555 4.08 8.94 23.59
N SER A 556 3.35 9.97 23.95
CA SER A 556 3.19 11.17 23.15
C SER A 556 3.77 12.41 23.81
N PHE A 557 4.57 13.20 23.08
CA PHE A 557 5.18 14.44 23.53
C PHE A 557 4.76 15.62 22.65
N ASP A 558 4.40 16.75 23.28
CA ASP A 558 4.01 17.98 22.57
C ASP A 558 5.23 18.67 21.94
N LEU A 559 5.13 19.04 20.67
CA LEU A 559 6.18 19.67 19.88
C LEU A 559 6.09 21.20 19.84
N ARG A 560 5.04 21.81 20.39
CA ARG A 560 4.84 23.27 20.33
C ARG A 560 5.94 24.10 20.97
N GLY A 561 6.79 23.49 21.80
CA GLY A 561 7.99 24.15 22.37
C GLY A 561 9.22 24.16 21.44
N VAL A 562 9.14 23.56 20.26
CA VAL A 562 10.25 23.44 19.31
C VAL A 562 10.35 24.68 18.44
N ASP A 563 11.53 25.28 18.33
CA ASP A 563 11.79 26.40 17.43
C ASP A 563 11.56 26.02 15.97
N GLN A 564 10.99 26.93 15.16
CA GLN A 564 10.69 26.69 13.74
C GLN A 564 11.90 26.18 12.95
N ALA A 565 13.09 26.71 13.22
CA ALA A 565 14.34 26.30 12.56
C ALA A 565 14.76 24.83 12.86
N LEU A 566 14.17 24.20 13.87
CA LEU A 566 14.43 22.81 14.24
C LEU A 566 13.41 21.82 13.64
N LEU A 567 12.28 22.30 13.12
CA LEU A 567 11.21 21.45 12.57
C LEU A 567 11.71 20.46 11.50
N PRO A 568 12.55 20.84 10.52
CA PRO A 568 13.02 19.90 9.50
C PRO A 568 13.87 18.75 10.06
N TYR A 569 14.41 18.88 11.27
CA TYR A 569 15.20 17.84 11.94
C TYR A 569 14.34 16.79 12.67
N LEU A 570 13.04 17.08 12.93
CA LEU A 570 12.19 16.25 13.80
C LEU A 570 12.04 14.80 13.30
N SER A 571 11.88 14.59 11.99
CA SER A 571 11.75 13.24 11.44
C SER A 571 13.06 12.44 11.54
N LEU A 572 14.22 13.12 11.46
CA LEU A 572 15.53 12.49 11.68
C LEU A 572 15.75 12.21 13.17
N PHE A 573 15.31 13.12 14.03
CA PHE A 573 15.32 12.92 15.49
C PHE A 573 14.49 11.68 15.88
N ALA A 574 13.24 11.61 15.42
CA ALA A 574 12.37 10.48 15.69
C ALA A 574 12.98 9.15 15.18
N SER A 575 13.42 9.12 13.92
CA SER A 575 13.99 7.89 13.35
C SER A 575 15.33 7.49 13.97
N GLY A 576 16.10 8.46 14.47
CA GLY A 576 17.38 8.26 15.13
C GLY A 576 17.26 7.52 16.46
N MET A 577 16.17 7.71 17.21
CA MET A 577 15.97 7.08 18.53
C MET A 577 16.22 5.58 18.54
N VAL A 578 15.80 4.87 17.52
CA VAL A 578 15.92 3.42 17.40
C VAL A 578 17.04 2.96 16.46
N LYS A 579 17.80 3.89 15.88
CA LYS A 579 18.81 3.59 14.86
C LYS A 579 20.22 4.08 15.19
N MET A 580 20.37 4.94 16.20
CA MET A 580 21.68 5.52 16.56
C MET A 580 22.40 4.75 17.67
N GLY A 581 21.70 4.09 18.57
CA GLY A 581 22.25 3.56 19.82
C GLY A 581 22.09 4.56 20.97
N THR A 582 22.46 4.14 22.17
CA THR A 582 22.36 4.91 23.40
C THR A 582 23.74 5.07 24.04
N GLU A 583 23.85 5.79 25.13
CA GLU A 583 25.08 5.86 25.93
C GLU A 583 25.52 4.49 26.49
N LYS A 584 24.60 3.53 26.62
CA LYS A 584 24.85 2.21 27.19
C LYS A 584 25.17 1.14 26.16
N GLU A 585 24.65 1.29 24.95
CA GLU A 585 24.70 0.24 23.92
C GLU A 585 24.76 0.85 22.51
N ASP A 586 25.52 0.22 21.62
CA ASP A 586 25.53 0.62 20.21
C ASP A 586 24.21 0.27 19.52
N PHE A 587 24.02 0.75 18.27
CA PHE A 587 22.77 0.56 17.56
C PHE A 587 22.47 -0.93 17.24
N VAL A 588 23.49 -1.79 17.15
CA VAL A 588 23.31 -3.23 16.92
C VAL A 588 22.78 -3.90 18.18
N GLN A 589 23.37 -3.56 19.34
CA GLN A 589 22.95 -4.08 20.64
C GLN A 589 21.52 -3.60 20.98
N LEU A 590 21.22 -2.32 20.70
CA LEU A 590 19.88 -1.76 20.90
C LEU A 590 18.84 -2.46 20.03
N ALA A 591 19.13 -2.64 18.73
CA ALA A 591 18.22 -3.34 17.82
C ALA A 591 17.96 -4.81 18.25
N GLN A 592 18.99 -5.51 18.71
CA GLN A 592 18.86 -6.86 19.25
C GLN A 592 18.01 -6.88 20.54
N ARG A 593 18.17 -5.89 21.43
CA ARG A 593 17.40 -5.76 22.68
C ARG A 593 15.93 -5.46 22.38
N ILE A 594 15.64 -4.50 21.49
CA ILE A 594 14.28 -4.20 21.02
C ILE A 594 13.63 -5.48 20.45
N GLY A 595 14.32 -6.15 19.52
CA GLY A 595 13.78 -7.36 18.88
C GLY A 595 13.56 -8.53 19.85
N ARG A 596 14.37 -8.67 20.90
CA ARG A 596 14.26 -9.76 21.87
C ARG A 596 13.18 -9.50 22.94
N GLU A 597 12.99 -8.25 23.36
CA GLU A 597 12.16 -7.93 24.53
C GLU A 597 10.82 -7.29 24.14
N THR A 598 10.64 -6.87 22.90
CA THR A 598 9.42 -6.18 22.47
C THR A 598 8.86 -6.74 21.16
N GLY A 599 7.63 -6.35 20.81
CA GLY A 599 7.04 -6.55 19.49
C GLY A 599 7.44 -5.45 18.49
N GLY A 600 8.24 -4.47 18.93
CA GLY A 600 8.73 -3.33 18.15
C GLY A 600 8.50 -1.99 18.82
N ILE A 601 9.34 -1.04 18.47
CA ILE A 601 9.26 0.37 18.89
C ILE A 601 9.34 1.24 17.63
N SER A 602 8.39 2.15 17.45
CA SER A 602 8.27 2.97 16.25
C SER A 602 7.95 4.42 16.62
N PRO A 603 8.96 5.32 16.63
CA PRO A 603 8.74 6.76 16.76
C PRO A 603 8.13 7.33 15.48
N THR A 604 7.10 8.17 15.62
CA THR A 604 6.38 8.84 14.53
C THR A 604 5.99 10.26 14.93
N LEU A 605 5.61 11.07 13.95
CA LEU A 605 5.11 12.43 14.17
C LEU A 605 3.60 12.46 13.86
N LEU A 606 2.81 12.89 14.84
CA LEU A 606 1.38 13.17 14.66
C LEU A 606 1.23 14.66 14.39
N LEU A 607 0.82 14.99 13.15
CA LEU A 607 0.64 16.35 12.67
C LEU A 607 -0.78 16.48 12.13
N GLN A 608 -1.70 16.93 12.97
CA GLN A 608 -3.14 16.99 12.69
C GLN A 608 -3.67 18.37 13.09
N SER A 609 -4.67 18.91 12.38
CA SER A 609 -5.40 20.07 12.88
C SER A 609 -6.31 19.69 14.04
N LYS A 610 -6.52 20.58 15.00
CA LYS A 610 -7.69 20.47 15.87
C LYS A 610 -8.96 20.62 15.04
N PHE A 611 -10.02 19.97 15.47
CA PHE A 611 -11.28 19.99 14.75
C PHE A 611 -11.79 21.42 14.56
N ASN A 612 -12.07 21.80 13.30
CA ASN A 612 -12.55 23.11 12.88
C ASN A 612 -11.71 24.29 13.47
N SER A 613 -10.41 24.17 13.42
CA SER A 613 -9.48 25.15 13.99
C SER A 613 -8.21 25.29 13.16
N ASP A 614 -7.58 26.47 13.18
CA ASP A 614 -6.26 26.71 12.61
C ASP A 614 -5.12 26.16 13.51
N GLU A 615 -5.42 25.70 14.72
CA GLU A 615 -4.43 25.14 15.63
C GLU A 615 -4.00 23.75 15.18
N ALA A 616 -2.70 23.50 15.24
CA ALA A 616 -2.14 22.18 14.97
C ALA A 616 -1.91 21.38 16.26
N VAL A 617 -2.31 20.12 16.24
CA VAL A 617 -1.80 19.09 17.14
C VAL A 617 -0.50 18.57 16.54
N ALA A 618 0.62 18.93 17.12
CA ALA A 618 1.95 18.51 16.69
C ALA A 618 2.60 17.71 17.83
N ARG A 619 2.80 16.40 17.63
CA ARG A 619 3.33 15.53 18.68
C ARG A 619 4.32 14.51 18.11
N LEU A 620 5.38 14.26 18.91
CA LEU A 620 6.18 13.06 18.73
C LEU A 620 5.45 11.93 19.46
N VAL A 621 5.14 10.86 18.76
CA VAL A 621 4.52 9.65 19.32
C VAL A 621 5.48 8.48 19.19
N VAL A 622 5.87 7.88 20.30
CA VAL A 622 6.67 6.65 20.33
C VAL A 622 5.73 5.48 20.61
N ARG A 623 5.42 4.74 19.57
CA ARG A 623 4.55 3.55 19.64
C ARG A 623 5.37 2.34 19.98
N ALA A 624 4.99 1.62 21.03
CA ALA A 624 5.67 0.40 21.48
C ALA A 624 4.65 -0.71 21.78
N LYS A 625 5.08 -1.94 21.69
CA LYS A 625 4.26 -3.09 22.06
C LYS A 625 5.11 -4.22 22.63
N SER A 626 4.54 -4.94 23.59
CA SER A 626 5.16 -6.13 24.19
C SER A 626 4.09 -7.10 24.68
N THR A 627 4.48 -8.28 25.07
CA THR A 627 3.65 -9.13 25.93
C THR A 627 3.61 -8.54 27.34
N VAL A 628 2.56 -8.82 28.12
CA VAL A 628 2.36 -8.31 29.49
C VAL A 628 3.57 -8.57 30.38
N ASP A 629 4.16 -9.77 30.33
CA ASP A 629 5.34 -10.17 31.12
C ASP A 629 6.61 -9.38 30.76
N LYS A 630 6.70 -8.82 29.56
CA LYS A 630 7.85 -8.03 29.09
C LYS A 630 7.63 -6.51 29.15
N THR A 631 6.52 -6.05 29.73
CA THR A 631 6.23 -4.60 29.82
C THR A 631 7.33 -3.82 30.52
N GLY A 632 7.89 -4.34 31.62
CA GLY A 632 8.97 -3.66 32.34
C GLY A 632 10.23 -3.48 31.50
N GLU A 633 10.61 -4.44 30.70
CA GLU A 633 11.74 -4.36 29.77
C GLU A 633 11.45 -3.35 28.64
N MET A 634 10.24 -3.35 28.10
CA MET A 634 9.80 -2.37 27.09
C MET A 634 9.92 -0.93 27.64
N LEU A 635 9.42 -0.68 28.85
CA LEU A 635 9.51 0.64 29.50
C LEU A 635 10.97 1.05 29.75
N ALA A 636 11.84 0.14 30.18
CA ALA A 636 13.27 0.42 30.36
C ALA A 636 13.97 0.76 29.02
N ILE A 637 13.60 0.13 27.91
CA ILE A 637 14.12 0.47 26.59
C ILE A 637 13.64 1.84 26.16
N LEU A 638 12.35 2.16 26.38
CA LEU A 638 11.79 3.48 26.07
C LEU A 638 12.50 4.59 26.85
N GLU A 639 12.77 4.38 28.14
CA GLU A 639 13.55 5.32 28.95
C GLU A 639 14.95 5.54 28.36
N ASP A 640 15.67 4.47 28.04
CA ASP A 640 17.02 4.55 27.46
C ASP A 640 17.02 5.32 26.13
N ILE A 641 16.14 5.00 25.18
CA ILE A 641 16.12 5.66 23.86
C ILE A 641 15.69 7.12 23.92
N LEU A 642 14.83 7.48 24.88
CA LEU A 642 14.35 8.84 25.02
C LEU A 642 15.40 9.74 25.71
N LEU A 643 16.02 9.24 26.76
CA LEU A 643 16.92 10.02 27.58
C LEU A 643 18.38 9.97 27.14
N THR A 644 18.83 8.86 26.54
CA THR A 644 20.27 8.59 26.34
C THR A 644 20.67 8.24 24.91
N THR A 645 19.79 8.41 23.89
CA THR A 645 20.19 8.21 22.49
C THR A 645 21.39 9.11 22.14
N ASP A 646 22.44 8.50 21.60
CA ASP A 646 23.65 9.20 21.19
C ASP A 646 23.54 9.65 19.72
N TYR A 647 23.15 10.90 19.52
CA TYR A 647 23.12 11.51 18.18
C TYR A 647 24.49 11.98 17.68
N ASN A 648 25.54 11.93 18.50
CA ASN A 648 26.86 12.41 18.11
C ASN A 648 27.71 11.34 17.41
N GLN A 649 27.15 10.71 16.39
CA GLN A 649 27.78 9.67 15.57
C GLN A 649 27.69 10.04 14.09
N PRO A 650 28.60 10.88 13.53
CA PRO A 650 28.47 11.44 12.18
C PRO A 650 28.39 10.39 11.10
N GLY A 651 29.19 9.31 11.18
CA GLY A 651 29.16 8.22 10.19
C GLY A 651 27.80 7.52 10.13
N ARG A 652 27.23 7.16 11.30
CA ARG A 652 25.92 6.51 11.39
C ARG A 652 24.79 7.44 10.96
N PHE A 653 24.85 8.68 11.36
CA PHE A 653 23.86 9.68 10.98
C PHE A 653 23.83 9.90 9.46
N ARG A 654 25.01 9.98 8.80
CA ARG A 654 25.14 10.08 7.35
C ARG A 654 24.43 8.92 6.65
N GLN A 655 24.62 7.70 7.13
CA GLN A 655 23.95 6.51 6.56
C GLN A 655 22.43 6.65 6.64
N ILE A 656 21.89 6.99 7.83
CA ILE A 656 20.44 7.16 8.03
C ILE A 656 19.87 8.25 7.12
N LEU A 657 20.57 9.36 6.98
CA LEU A 657 20.16 10.49 6.14
C LEU A 657 20.23 10.14 4.64
N THR A 658 21.26 9.42 4.20
CA THR A 658 21.40 8.94 2.81
C THR A 658 20.30 7.94 2.45
N GLU A 659 20.05 6.93 3.31
CA GLU A 659 18.95 5.99 3.13
C GLU A 659 17.57 6.70 3.09
N ARG A 660 17.37 7.72 3.92
CA ARG A 660 16.16 8.53 3.95
C ARG A 660 15.97 9.29 2.64
N LYS A 661 17.01 10.03 2.20
CA LYS A 661 17.01 10.77 0.94
C LYS A 661 16.65 9.84 -0.23
N ALA A 662 17.33 8.71 -0.36
CA ALA A 662 17.10 7.74 -1.42
C ALA A 662 15.65 7.21 -1.44
N ARG A 663 15.07 6.93 -0.25
CA ARG A 663 13.66 6.51 -0.15
C ARG A 663 12.67 7.62 -0.52
N MET A 664 12.93 8.86 -0.13
CA MET A 664 12.10 10.00 -0.51
C MET A 664 12.10 10.20 -2.03
N GLU A 665 13.27 10.13 -2.67
CA GLU A 665 13.42 10.24 -4.12
C GLU A 665 12.73 9.09 -4.85
N ALA A 666 12.93 7.85 -4.43
CA ALA A 666 12.27 6.67 -4.99
C ALA A 666 10.74 6.70 -4.83
N GLY A 667 10.22 7.36 -3.79
CA GLY A 667 8.79 7.50 -3.52
C GLY A 667 8.06 8.53 -4.39
N LEU A 668 8.77 9.42 -5.10
CA LEU A 668 8.13 10.53 -5.84
C LEU A 668 7.22 10.03 -6.95
N VAL A 669 7.64 9.06 -7.75
CA VAL A 669 6.83 8.51 -8.85
C VAL A 669 5.70 7.61 -8.32
N PRO A 670 5.95 6.58 -7.49
CA PRO A 670 4.85 5.72 -7.03
C PRO A 670 3.81 6.44 -6.16
N SER A 671 4.20 7.51 -5.48
CA SER A 671 3.32 8.25 -4.55
C SER A 671 3.10 9.72 -4.95
N GLY A 672 3.22 10.05 -6.23
CA GLY A 672 3.16 11.43 -6.71
C GLY A 672 1.87 12.17 -6.34
N HIS A 673 0.72 11.50 -6.35
CA HIS A 673 -0.54 12.05 -5.86
C HIS A 673 -0.49 12.47 -4.37
N THR A 674 0.20 11.71 -3.53
CA THR A 674 0.41 12.05 -2.11
C THR A 674 1.32 13.28 -1.98
N VAL A 675 2.36 13.37 -2.80
CA VAL A 675 3.25 14.56 -2.85
C VAL A 675 2.46 15.80 -3.20
N VAL A 676 1.68 15.75 -4.27
CA VAL A 676 0.82 16.86 -4.73
C VAL A 676 -0.20 17.26 -3.65
N ASN A 677 -0.90 16.28 -3.06
CA ASN A 677 -1.87 16.56 -2.00
C ASN A 677 -1.20 17.20 -0.76
N ARG A 678 0.00 16.74 -0.37
CA ARG A 678 0.77 17.33 0.75
C ARG A 678 1.13 18.78 0.45
N ARG A 679 1.58 19.09 -0.77
CA ARG A 679 1.89 20.47 -1.20
C ARG A 679 0.67 21.37 -1.11
N LEU A 680 -0.49 20.92 -1.56
CA LEU A 680 -1.75 21.68 -1.43
C LEU A 680 -2.11 21.92 0.04
N ARG A 681 -2.08 20.87 0.87
CA ARG A 681 -2.36 20.99 2.31
C ARG A 681 -1.40 21.92 3.04
N ALA A 682 -0.14 21.98 2.59
CA ALA A 682 0.87 22.85 3.18
C ALA A 682 0.52 24.34 3.08
N ALA A 683 -0.22 24.74 2.06
CA ALA A 683 -0.71 26.11 1.92
C ALA A 683 -2.04 26.37 2.66
N GLN A 684 -2.74 25.32 3.07
CA GLN A 684 -4.12 25.39 3.54
C GLN A 684 -4.25 25.39 5.07
N SER A 685 -3.31 24.73 5.78
CA SER A 685 -3.35 24.60 7.25
C SER A 685 -1.95 24.54 7.87
N MET A 686 -1.85 24.93 9.14
CA MET A 686 -0.60 24.82 9.91
C MET A 686 -0.12 23.36 10.02
N ALA A 687 -1.03 22.41 10.23
CA ALA A 687 -0.69 20.97 10.28
C ALA A 687 -0.15 20.47 8.93
N GLY A 688 -0.74 20.90 7.82
CA GLY A 688 -0.27 20.58 6.46
C GLY A 688 1.11 21.17 6.17
N TRP A 689 1.35 22.43 6.59
CA TRP A 689 2.66 23.06 6.46
C TRP A 689 3.73 22.34 7.28
N LEU A 690 3.42 21.95 8.52
CA LEU A 690 4.33 21.14 9.34
C LEU A 690 4.65 19.79 8.69
N ASP A 691 3.65 19.11 8.12
CA ASP A 691 3.86 17.84 7.43
C ASP A 691 4.81 17.99 6.23
N GLU A 692 4.68 19.09 5.47
CA GLU A 692 5.61 19.40 4.38
C GLU A 692 7.04 19.66 4.89
N GLN A 693 7.21 20.38 6.01
CA GLN A 693 8.53 20.67 6.60
C GLN A 693 9.25 19.41 7.10
N VAL A 694 8.50 18.37 7.50
CA VAL A 694 9.10 17.16 8.09
C VAL A 694 9.09 15.92 7.19
N HIS A 695 8.20 15.86 6.18
CA HIS A 695 8.03 14.69 5.30
C HIS A 695 7.95 15.02 3.81
N GLY A 696 7.78 16.30 3.43
CA GLY A 696 7.52 16.70 2.06
C GLY A 696 8.76 16.99 1.22
N VAL A 697 8.54 17.64 0.09
CA VAL A 697 9.59 18.05 -0.87
C VAL A 697 10.57 19.03 -0.22
N GLU A 698 10.10 19.93 0.65
CA GLU A 698 10.98 20.84 1.38
C GLU A 698 11.95 20.07 2.32
N ASN A 699 11.47 18.98 2.93
CA ASN A 699 12.34 18.12 3.73
C ASN A 699 13.34 17.33 2.88
N LEU A 700 13.00 16.98 1.64
CA LEU A 700 13.96 16.37 0.71
C LEU A 700 15.09 17.34 0.37
N PHE A 701 14.77 18.60 0.04
CA PHE A 701 15.79 19.64 -0.20
C PHE A 701 16.64 19.89 1.04
N PHE A 702 16.00 19.99 2.21
CA PHE A 702 16.70 20.11 3.49
C PHE A 702 17.65 18.92 3.71
N SER A 703 17.24 17.69 3.42
CA SER A 703 18.05 16.49 3.58
C SER A 703 19.29 16.49 2.68
N ARG A 704 19.15 16.97 1.44
CA ARG A 704 20.30 17.15 0.51
C ARG A 704 21.29 18.18 1.03
N GLN A 705 20.79 19.35 1.44
CA GLN A 705 21.65 20.40 2.03
C GLN A 705 22.33 19.96 3.33
N LEU A 706 21.63 19.16 4.15
CA LEU A 706 22.18 18.66 5.38
C LEU A 706 23.34 17.68 5.15
N LEU A 707 23.23 16.81 4.12
CA LEU A 707 24.31 15.91 3.71
C LEU A 707 25.58 16.68 3.33
N GLU A 708 25.44 17.79 2.58
CA GLU A 708 26.58 18.65 2.21
C GLU A 708 27.20 19.33 3.44
N LYS A 709 26.38 19.84 4.37
CA LYS A 709 26.84 20.54 5.57
C LYS A 709 27.51 19.62 6.60
N MET A 710 27.22 18.33 6.60
CA MET A 710 27.76 17.39 7.59
C MET A 710 29.28 17.34 7.65
N GLU A 711 29.98 17.63 6.53
CA GLU A 711 31.45 17.60 6.48
C GLU A 711 32.12 18.77 7.18
N SER A 712 31.43 19.91 7.24
CA SER A 712 31.99 21.16 7.78
C SER A 712 31.40 21.57 9.12
N ASP A 713 30.22 21.10 9.52
CA ASP A 713 29.46 21.71 10.62
C ASP A 713 28.76 20.69 11.54
N TRP A 714 29.39 19.50 11.70
CA TRP A 714 28.79 18.40 12.45
C TRP A 714 28.41 18.75 13.88
N ASP A 715 29.27 19.45 14.63
CA ASP A 715 29.02 19.79 16.04
C ASP A 715 27.75 20.64 16.19
N ALA A 716 27.52 21.58 15.27
CA ALA A 716 26.29 22.38 15.27
C ALA A 716 25.05 21.52 14.92
N ILE A 717 25.18 20.56 14.03
CA ILE A 717 24.09 19.61 13.69
C ILE A 717 23.77 18.74 14.90
N ALA A 718 24.77 18.11 15.53
CA ALA A 718 24.59 17.28 16.71
C ALA A 718 23.97 18.07 17.89
N GLY A 719 24.40 19.33 18.06
CA GLY A 719 23.82 20.22 19.06
C GLY A 719 22.33 20.48 18.90
N LYS A 720 21.82 20.48 17.66
CA LYS A 720 20.36 20.62 17.39
C LYS A 720 19.55 19.44 17.89
N PHE A 721 20.07 18.22 17.77
CA PHE A 721 19.38 17.03 18.30
C PHE A 721 19.34 17.02 19.82
N ALA A 722 20.41 17.46 20.50
CA ALA A 722 20.41 17.64 21.94
C ALA A 722 19.37 18.70 22.38
N GLN A 723 19.30 19.81 21.65
CA GLN A 723 18.31 20.87 21.91
C GLN A 723 16.87 20.33 21.70
N ILE A 724 16.60 19.57 20.63
CA ILE A 724 15.28 18.97 20.39
C ILE A 724 14.93 18.02 21.54
N ARG A 725 15.85 17.15 21.98
CA ARG A 725 15.61 16.24 23.11
C ARG A 725 15.21 17.01 24.37
N ASP A 726 15.96 18.05 24.72
CA ASP A 726 15.71 18.85 25.92
C ASP A 726 14.36 19.61 25.88
N LEU A 727 13.90 20.01 24.70
CA LEU A 727 12.62 20.67 24.49
C LEU A 727 11.44 19.70 24.50
N VAL A 728 11.62 18.50 23.94
CA VAL A 728 10.52 17.57 23.64
C VAL A 728 10.37 16.52 24.73
N VAL A 729 11.47 15.88 25.16
CA VAL A 729 11.42 14.70 26.05
C VAL A 729 11.34 15.16 27.50
N ASN A 730 10.13 15.44 27.96
CA ASN A 730 9.90 15.79 29.36
C ASN A 730 8.47 15.47 29.83
N GLY A 731 8.28 15.22 31.13
CA GLY A 731 7.01 14.82 31.73
C GLY A 731 5.91 15.88 31.60
N ALA A 732 6.23 17.17 31.53
CA ALA A 732 5.22 18.22 31.37
C ALA A 732 4.60 18.28 29.98
N ASN A 733 5.20 17.60 29.00
CA ASN A 733 4.73 17.50 27.60
C ASN A 733 4.11 16.16 27.27
N MET A 734 4.12 15.23 28.21
CA MET A 734 3.81 13.82 28.01
C MET A 734 2.31 13.55 28.04
N LEU A 735 1.88 12.55 27.29
CA LEU A 735 0.59 11.89 27.41
C LEU A 735 0.82 10.42 27.13
N LEU A 736 0.25 9.55 27.95
CA LEU A 736 0.30 8.10 27.79
C LEU A 736 -1.00 7.61 27.19
N ASN A 737 -0.92 6.61 26.29
CA ASN A 737 -2.08 5.92 25.73
C ASN A 737 -1.83 4.42 25.79
N VAL A 738 -2.74 3.68 26.42
CA VAL A 738 -2.59 2.23 26.64
C VAL A 738 -3.83 1.51 26.16
N THR A 739 -3.63 0.50 25.32
CA THR A 739 -4.69 -0.42 24.89
C THR A 739 -4.35 -1.82 25.40
N LEU A 740 -5.21 -2.35 26.26
CA LEU A 740 -5.03 -3.63 26.93
C LEU A 740 -6.35 -4.07 27.57
N ASP A 741 -6.59 -5.38 27.62
CA ASP A 741 -7.71 -5.94 28.34
C ASP A 741 -7.63 -5.69 29.87
N ARG A 742 -8.78 -5.55 30.51
CA ARG A 742 -8.93 -5.21 31.93
C ARG A 742 -8.21 -6.20 32.87
N ASP A 743 -8.24 -7.47 32.56
CA ASP A 743 -7.65 -8.51 33.39
C ASP A 743 -6.13 -8.36 33.55
N ASN A 744 -5.47 -7.76 32.56
CA ASN A 744 -4.03 -7.51 32.55
C ASN A 744 -3.64 -6.09 33.03
N TRP A 745 -4.61 -5.15 33.09
CA TRP A 745 -4.36 -3.75 33.42
C TRP A 745 -3.70 -3.56 34.81
N ASP A 746 -4.22 -4.23 35.84
CA ASP A 746 -3.71 -4.13 37.21
C ASP A 746 -2.24 -4.58 37.35
N THR A 747 -1.76 -5.40 36.42
CA THR A 747 -0.37 -5.88 36.39
C THR A 747 0.60 -4.81 35.89
N ILE A 748 0.19 -3.96 34.95
CA ILE A 748 1.08 -3.00 34.31
C ILE A 748 0.95 -1.58 34.89
N GLN A 749 -0.22 -1.19 35.39
CA GLN A 749 -0.48 0.18 35.88
C GLN A 749 0.58 0.66 36.90
N PRO A 750 1.00 -0.12 37.92
CA PRO A 750 2.00 0.35 38.89
C PRO A 750 3.38 0.63 38.28
N GLN A 751 3.70 0.05 37.12
CA GLN A 751 4.97 0.27 36.43
C GLN A 751 5.00 1.62 35.72
N LEU A 752 3.84 2.15 35.32
CA LEU A 752 3.71 3.41 34.61
C LEU A 752 4.04 4.60 35.49
N ASP A 753 3.64 4.60 36.76
CA ASP A 753 3.99 5.64 37.72
C ASP A 753 5.51 5.81 37.86
N THR A 754 6.22 4.69 37.99
CA THR A 754 7.69 4.66 38.08
C THR A 754 8.33 5.16 36.80
N PHE A 755 7.80 4.77 35.65
CA PHE A 755 8.28 5.19 34.32
C PHE A 755 8.16 6.70 34.13
N VAL A 756 7.01 7.31 34.44
CA VAL A 756 6.77 8.75 34.25
C VAL A 756 7.72 9.60 35.12
N ILE A 757 7.97 9.20 36.35
CA ILE A 757 8.84 9.94 37.30
C ILE A 757 10.29 10.03 36.81
N ALA A 758 10.73 9.11 35.95
CA ALA A 758 12.09 9.12 35.39
C ALA A 758 12.36 10.34 34.46
N PHE A 759 11.31 10.97 33.93
CA PHE A 759 11.46 12.09 32.99
C PHE A 759 11.53 13.46 33.68
N PRO A 760 12.37 14.39 33.15
CA PRO A 760 12.41 15.76 33.68
C PRO A 760 11.04 16.43 33.51
N ALA A 761 10.61 17.21 34.50
CA ALA A 761 9.34 17.96 34.47
C ALA A 761 9.61 19.45 34.28
N LYS A 762 9.84 19.90 33.04
CA LYS A 762 10.03 21.30 32.70
C LYS A 762 9.00 21.71 31.64
N ALA A 763 8.06 22.57 32.02
CA ALA A 763 7.08 23.09 31.07
C ALA A 763 7.77 23.87 29.94
N PRO A 764 7.57 23.48 28.66
CA PRO A 764 8.11 24.22 27.54
C PRO A 764 7.35 25.52 27.33
N VAL A 765 8.03 26.51 26.72
CA VAL A 765 7.40 27.75 26.27
C VAL A 765 6.90 27.50 24.82
N PRO A 766 5.59 27.57 24.56
CA PRO A 766 5.09 27.41 23.21
C PRO A 766 5.68 28.45 22.25
N GLN A 767 6.10 27.99 21.08
CA GLN A 767 6.59 28.82 19.99
C GLN A 767 5.44 29.16 19.03
N VAL A 768 5.57 30.28 18.36
CA VAL A 768 4.68 30.64 17.24
C VAL A 768 5.41 30.31 15.94
N TRP A 769 4.81 29.43 15.16
CA TRP A 769 5.31 29.09 13.83
C TRP A 769 4.61 29.92 12.77
N GLU A 770 5.36 30.33 11.75
CA GLU A 770 4.85 31.09 10.62
C GLU A 770 4.94 30.22 9.35
N MET A 771 3.82 30.11 8.63
CA MET A 771 3.78 29.34 7.38
C MET A 771 4.48 30.12 6.27
N ASP A 772 5.41 29.47 5.56
CA ASP A 772 6.01 30.05 4.35
C ASP A 772 4.98 30.09 3.22
N PRO A 773 4.88 31.21 2.47
CA PRO A 773 3.95 31.27 1.36
C PRO A 773 4.38 30.34 0.21
N LEU A 774 3.45 29.55 -0.31
CA LEU A 774 3.65 28.74 -1.50
C LEU A 774 3.07 29.46 -2.73
N PRO A 775 3.60 29.18 -3.95
CA PRO A 775 3.00 29.71 -5.18
C PRO A 775 1.53 29.29 -5.32
N ALA A 776 0.70 30.15 -5.92
CA ALA A 776 -0.70 29.81 -6.21
C ALA A 776 -0.82 28.62 -7.20
N ALA A 777 0.17 28.48 -8.08
CA ALA A 777 0.30 27.34 -8.98
C ALA A 777 1.79 26.98 -9.13
N GLU A 778 2.12 25.70 -8.91
CA GLU A 778 3.48 25.20 -9.02
C GLU A 778 3.56 23.94 -9.89
N GLY A 779 4.69 23.81 -10.60
CA GLY A 779 5.07 22.63 -11.36
C GLY A 779 6.37 22.04 -10.81
N LEU A 780 6.28 20.86 -10.23
CA LEU A 780 7.40 20.08 -9.68
C LEU A 780 7.89 19.09 -10.74
N THR A 781 9.14 19.21 -11.22
CA THR A 781 9.64 18.35 -12.29
C THR A 781 10.34 17.11 -11.76
N ILE A 782 10.00 15.97 -12.37
CA ILE A 782 10.62 14.65 -12.15
C ILE A 782 10.76 13.91 -13.50
N PRO A 783 11.65 12.93 -13.63
CA PRO A 783 11.79 12.11 -14.84
C PRO A 783 10.69 11.03 -14.91
N ALA A 784 9.44 11.42 -15.12
CA ALA A 784 8.31 10.51 -15.26
C ALA A 784 7.58 10.71 -16.59
N GLN A 785 6.92 9.65 -17.08
CA GLN A 785 6.10 9.69 -18.31
C GLN A 785 4.61 10.02 -18.03
N VAL A 786 4.26 10.23 -16.78
CA VAL A 786 2.90 10.55 -16.32
C VAL A 786 2.94 11.75 -15.39
N ASN A 787 1.78 12.39 -15.24
CA ASN A 787 1.60 13.51 -14.34
C ASN A 787 0.79 13.13 -13.11
N TYR A 788 0.87 13.97 -12.09
CA TYR A 788 0.01 13.99 -10.92
C TYR A 788 -0.48 15.44 -10.80
N VAL A 789 -1.77 15.64 -10.98
CA VAL A 789 -2.35 16.98 -11.06
C VAL A 789 -3.26 17.21 -9.89
N GLY A 790 -3.03 18.26 -9.12
CA GLY A 790 -3.87 18.60 -7.98
C GLY A 790 -4.34 20.04 -7.98
N LYS A 791 -5.58 20.25 -7.48
CA LYS A 791 -6.17 21.57 -7.26
C LYS A 791 -7.04 21.55 -6.01
N GLY A 792 -6.95 22.58 -5.17
CA GLY A 792 -7.79 22.64 -3.98
C GLY A 792 -7.56 23.85 -3.09
N THR A 793 -8.30 23.88 -1.98
CA THR A 793 -8.20 24.94 -0.96
C THR A 793 -8.77 24.46 0.38
N ASN A 794 -8.69 25.32 1.40
CA ASN A 794 -9.37 25.12 2.68
C ASN A 794 -10.80 25.70 2.58
N ILE A 795 -11.81 24.82 2.50
CA ILE A 795 -13.20 25.24 2.32
C ILE A 795 -13.81 25.86 3.58
N TYR A 796 -13.29 25.58 4.77
CA TYR A 796 -13.76 26.24 5.99
C TYR A 796 -13.42 27.75 5.98
N LYS A 797 -12.27 28.11 5.39
CA LYS A 797 -11.90 29.51 5.18
C LYS A 797 -12.77 30.23 4.15
N LEU A 798 -13.50 29.48 3.31
CA LEU A 798 -14.51 29.99 2.39
C LEU A 798 -15.90 30.10 3.04
N GLY A 799 -16.05 29.71 4.32
CA GLY A 799 -17.30 29.78 5.05
C GLY A 799 -18.13 28.49 5.05
N TYR A 800 -17.62 27.39 4.47
CA TYR A 800 -18.27 26.09 4.61
C TYR A 800 -18.11 25.58 6.05
N ALA A 801 -19.21 25.26 6.72
CA ALA A 801 -19.18 24.65 8.04
C ALA A 801 -18.95 23.13 7.92
N PRO A 802 -18.23 22.49 8.87
CA PRO A 802 -18.15 21.02 8.89
C PRO A 802 -19.53 20.39 8.86
N HIS A 803 -19.79 19.54 7.88
CA HIS A 803 -21.07 18.89 7.69
C HIS A 803 -20.90 17.49 7.09
N GLY A 804 -21.66 16.51 7.62
CA GLY A 804 -21.54 15.11 7.22
C GLY A 804 -21.86 14.84 5.76
N ALA A 805 -22.76 15.60 5.14
CA ALA A 805 -23.15 15.43 3.74
C ALA A 805 -21.98 15.51 2.76
N ILE A 806 -20.89 16.23 3.08
CA ILE A 806 -19.71 16.33 2.22
C ILE A 806 -19.07 14.95 1.97
N ASN A 807 -19.16 14.02 2.93
CA ASN A 807 -18.63 12.67 2.77
C ASN A 807 -19.46 11.87 1.75
N VAL A 808 -20.78 12.07 1.73
CA VAL A 808 -21.69 11.46 0.73
C VAL A 808 -21.41 12.04 -0.65
N ILE A 809 -21.24 13.36 -0.74
CA ILE A 809 -20.94 14.05 -1.99
C ILE A 809 -19.57 13.63 -2.53
N ASN A 810 -18.56 13.50 -1.67
CA ASN A 810 -17.23 13.02 -2.07
C ASN A 810 -17.27 11.57 -2.56
N ASN A 811 -18.06 10.70 -1.94
CA ASN A 811 -18.26 9.33 -2.39
C ASN A 811 -18.92 9.30 -3.78
N PHE A 812 -19.95 10.11 -3.99
CA PHE A 812 -20.59 10.30 -5.29
C PHE A 812 -19.59 10.76 -6.35
N LEU A 813 -18.92 11.88 -6.12
CA LEU A 813 -18.00 12.48 -7.10
C LEU A 813 -16.85 11.56 -7.48
N ARG A 814 -16.30 10.83 -6.51
CA ARG A 814 -15.21 9.89 -6.74
C ARG A 814 -15.63 8.72 -7.63
N THR A 815 -16.85 8.21 -7.45
CA THR A 815 -17.38 7.04 -8.15
C THR A 815 -18.16 7.38 -9.42
N THR A 816 -18.36 8.66 -9.73
CA THR A 816 -19.04 9.13 -10.93
C THR A 816 -18.16 10.09 -11.73
N TYR A 817 -18.25 11.41 -11.47
CA TYR A 817 -17.59 12.44 -12.27
C TYR A 817 -16.07 12.28 -12.37
N ILE A 818 -15.38 12.10 -11.24
CA ILE A 818 -13.92 11.93 -11.21
C ILE A 818 -13.51 10.63 -11.88
N TRP A 819 -14.22 9.54 -11.58
CA TRP A 819 -13.98 8.25 -12.22
C TRP A 819 -14.13 8.35 -13.75
N GLU A 820 -15.24 8.88 -14.21
CA GLU A 820 -15.53 8.98 -15.63
C GLU A 820 -14.60 9.96 -16.38
N LYS A 821 -14.44 11.19 -15.87
CA LYS A 821 -13.70 12.24 -16.60
C LYS A 821 -12.18 12.08 -16.52
N ILE A 822 -11.66 11.60 -15.40
CA ILE A 822 -10.20 11.50 -15.18
C ILE A 822 -9.68 10.11 -15.55
N ARG A 823 -10.36 9.03 -15.13
CA ARG A 823 -9.92 7.68 -15.41
C ARG A 823 -10.43 7.19 -16.77
N VAL A 824 -11.72 7.01 -16.95
CA VAL A 824 -12.28 6.33 -18.12
C VAL A 824 -12.05 7.13 -19.40
N GLN A 825 -12.42 8.39 -19.42
CA GLN A 825 -12.24 9.28 -20.59
C GLN A 825 -10.82 9.84 -20.69
N GLY A 826 -10.23 10.22 -19.54
CA GLY A 826 -8.90 10.82 -19.47
C GLY A 826 -7.76 9.83 -19.61
N GLY A 827 -7.98 8.57 -19.30
CA GLY A 827 -6.95 7.53 -19.34
C GLY A 827 -5.95 7.56 -18.16
N ALA A 828 -6.26 8.33 -17.11
CA ALA A 828 -5.48 8.26 -15.86
C ALA A 828 -5.79 6.95 -15.12
N TYR A 829 -4.82 6.43 -14.35
CA TYR A 829 -5.08 5.27 -13.49
C TYR A 829 -6.13 5.57 -12.41
N GLY A 830 -6.18 6.80 -11.89
CA GLY A 830 -7.18 7.20 -10.93
C GLY A 830 -7.30 8.70 -10.70
N GLY A 831 -8.43 9.08 -10.12
CA GLY A 831 -8.69 10.43 -9.61
C GLY A 831 -9.29 10.34 -8.21
N PHE A 832 -8.94 11.27 -7.34
CA PHE A 832 -9.33 11.26 -5.94
C PHE A 832 -9.80 12.63 -5.49
N ILE A 833 -10.66 12.64 -4.46
CA ILE A 833 -10.98 13.82 -3.66
C ILE A 833 -10.44 13.55 -2.26
N SER A 834 -9.57 14.42 -1.79
CA SER A 834 -9.04 14.41 -0.43
C SER A 834 -9.72 15.50 0.38
N TYR A 835 -10.50 15.11 1.38
CA TYR A 835 -11.13 16.01 2.34
C TYR A 835 -10.67 15.67 3.75
N ASP A 836 -10.20 16.67 4.47
CA ASP A 836 -9.81 16.55 5.87
C ASP A 836 -10.84 17.24 6.76
N VAL A 837 -11.64 16.47 7.47
CA VAL A 837 -12.70 16.97 8.35
C VAL A 837 -12.18 17.86 9.49
N TYR A 838 -10.93 17.70 9.89
CA TYR A 838 -10.35 18.51 10.97
C TYR A 838 -10.01 19.92 10.51
N SER A 839 -9.36 20.05 9.35
CA SER A 839 -8.87 21.34 8.84
C SER A 839 -9.77 21.99 7.81
N GLY A 840 -10.66 21.22 7.13
CA GLY A 840 -11.42 21.71 5.97
C GLY A 840 -10.61 21.75 4.67
N SER A 841 -9.44 21.10 4.62
CA SER A 841 -8.67 20.95 3.39
C SER A 841 -9.45 20.09 2.38
N PHE A 842 -9.66 20.60 1.16
CA PHE A 842 -10.39 19.93 0.10
C PHE A 842 -9.60 20.01 -1.21
N ASN A 843 -9.19 18.84 -1.72
CA ASN A 843 -8.30 18.75 -2.87
C ASN A 843 -8.76 17.68 -3.86
N TYR A 844 -8.76 18.03 -5.16
CA TYR A 844 -8.77 17.08 -6.26
C TYR A 844 -7.35 16.66 -6.56
N VAL A 845 -7.13 15.36 -6.86
CA VAL A 845 -5.80 14.84 -7.21
C VAL A 845 -5.94 13.73 -8.23
N SER A 846 -5.13 13.76 -9.32
CA SER A 846 -5.01 12.63 -10.25
C SER A 846 -3.78 11.77 -9.99
N TYR A 847 -3.80 10.54 -10.49
CA TYR A 847 -2.74 9.55 -10.30
C TYR A 847 -2.39 8.88 -11.63
N ARG A 848 -1.10 8.93 -11.99
CA ARG A 848 -0.59 8.42 -13.27
C ARG A 848 -1.43 8.92 -14.45
N ASP A 849 -1.50 10.22 -14.57
CA ASP A 849 -2.37 10.95 -15.50
C ASP A 849 -1.59 11.35 -16.76
N PRO A 850 -2.01 10.94 -17.95
CA PRO A 850 -1.39 11.39 -19.20
C PRO A 850 -1.68 12.87 -19.50
N ASN A 851 -2.71 13.46 -18.86
CA ASN A 851 -3.14 14.85 -19.10
C ASN A 851 -2.67 15.78 -17.98
N LEU A 852 -2.66 17.09 -18.27
CA LEU A 852 -2.44 18.14 -17.28
C LEU A 852 -3.54 19.20 -17.37
N LEU A 853 -3.59 19.99 -18.42
CA LEU A 853 -4.58 21.07 -18.57
C LEU A 853 -6.01 20.54 -18.71
N GLY A 854 -6.19 19.40 -19.40
CA GLY A 854 -7.47 18.72 -19.52
C GLY A 854 -8.03 18.30 -18.15
N THR A 855 -7.18 17.78 -17.29
CA THR A 855 -7.53 17.38 -15.92
C THR A 855 -7.94 18.58 -15.07
N LEU A 856 -7.18 19.69 -15.12
CA LEU A 856 -7.56 20.93 -14.42
C LEU A 856 -8.91 21.47 -14.91
N LYS A 857 -9.16 21.43 -16.23
CA LYS A 857 -10.45 21.84 -16.80
C LYS A 857 -11.60 20.95 -16.32
N ASN A 858 -11.37 19.65 -16.16
CA ASN A 858 -12.36 18.73 -15.61
C ASN A 858 -12.67 19.07 -14.15
N TYR A 859 -11.68 19.39 -13.32
CA TYR A 859 -11.90 19.85 -11.95
C TYR A 859 -12.75 21.11 -11.89
N ASP A 860 -12.47 22.08 -12.78
CA ASP A 860 -13.19 23.35 -12.86
C ASP A 860 -14.63 23.20 -13.38
N GLY A 861 -14.94 22.12 -14.08
CA GLY A 861 -16.29 21.79 -14.55
C GLY A 861 -17.21 21.18 -13.50
N LEU A 862 -16.65 20.73 -12.36
CA LEU A 862 -17.39 19.98 -11.34
C LEU A 862 -18.51 20.77 -10.65
N PRO A 863 -18.38 22.08 -10.33
CA PRO A 863 -19.49 22.85 -9.73
C PRO A 863 -20.72 22.92 -10.64
N ALA A 864 -20.54 23.10 -11.93
CA ALA A 864 -21.63 23.09 -12.90
C ALA A 864 -22.33 21.73 -12.96
N TYR A 865 -21.57 20.65 -12.96
CA TYR A 865 -22.11 19.28 -12.92
C TYR A 865 -22.98 19.05 -11.68
N LEU A 866 -22.55 19.50 -10.49
CA LEU A 866 -23.35 19.34 -9.25
C LEU A 866 -24.66 20.16 -9.27
N ARG A 867 -24.68 21.32 -9.91
CA ARG A 867 -25.92 22.12 -10.01
C ARG A 867 -26.95 21.52 -10.96
N ASP A 868 -26.46 20.90 -12.03
CA ASP A 868 -27.33 20.28 -13.04
C ASP A 868 -27.67 18.83 -12.68
N LEU A 869 -27.28 18.38 -11.48
CA LEU A 869 -27.43 17.00 -11.03
C LEU A 869 -28.91 16.66 -10.75
N GLU A 870 -29.41 15.69 -11.48
CA GLU A 870 -30.66 14.98 -11.16
C GLU A 870 -30.30 13.62 -10.52
N LEU A 871 -30.40 13.54 -9.20
CA LEU A 871 -30.04 12.31 -8.45
C LEU A 871 -31.31 11.62 -7.95
N PRO A 872 -31.60 10.39 -8.42
CA PRO A 872 -32.70 9.59 -7.89
C PRO A 872 -32.51 9.29 -6.40
N GLU A 873 -33.63 9.21 -5.65
CA GLU A 873 -33.59 8.89 -4.21
C GLU A 873 -32.89 7.55 -3.93
N SER A 874 -33.10 6.54 -4.78
CA SER A 874 -32.42 5.24 -4.66
C SER A 874 -30.90 5.34 -4.78
N GLU A 875 -30.39 6.21 -5.64
CA GLU A 875 -28.95 6.44 -5.78
C GLU A 875 -28.38 7.19 -4.56
N LEU A 876 -29.13 8.18 -4.04
CA LEU A 876 -28.72 8.87 -2.81
C LEU A 876 -28.65 7.90 -1.62
N VAL A 877 -29.62 6.98 -1.48
CA VAL A 877 -29.61 5.94 -0.44
C VAL A 877 -28.34 5.08 -0.54
N LYS A 878 -27.98 4.60 -1.74
CA LYS A 878 -26.74 3.83 -1.94
C LYS A 878 -25.50 4.61 -1.49
N LEU A 879 -25.41 5.88 -1.86
CA LEU A 879 -24.28 6.73 -1.49
C LEU A 879 -24.16 6.94 0.03
N ILE A 880 -25.30 7.11 0.71
CA ILE A 880 -25.35 7.19 2.17
C ILE A 880 -24.83 5.89 2.78
N ILE A 881 -25.31 4.73 2.31
CA ILE A 881 -24.88 3.41 2.79
C ILE A 881 -23.37 3.23 2.63
N GLY A 882 -22.84 3.46 1.44
CA GLY A 882 -21.40 3.33 1.20
C GLY A 882 -20.56 4.31 2.02
N THR A 883 -21.11 5.50 2.32
CA THR A 883 -20.44 6.48 3.20
C THR A 883 -20.40 6.01 4.64
N ILE A 884 -21.49 5.44 5.15
CA ILE A 884 -21.52 4.81 6.49
C ILE A 884 -20.52 3.65 6.55
N GLY A 885 -20.45 2.82 5.51
CA GLY A 885 -19.44 1.74 5.44
C GLY A 885 -17.99 2.25 5.56
N ASN A 886 -17.67 3.37 4.93
CA ASN A 886 -16.35 4.00 5.06
C ASN A 886 -16.09 4.56 6.48
N MET A 887 -17.14 5.10 7.14
CA MET A 887 -17.04 5.60 8.53
C MET A 887 -16.84 4.46 9.55
N ASP A 888 -17.45 3.32 9.31
CA ASP A 888 -17.42 2.14 10.18
C ASP A 888 -16.30 1.14 9.81
N SER A 889 -15.24 1.62 9.15
CA SER A 889 -14.13 0.78 8.72
C SER A 889 -13.57 -0.09 9.86
N TYR A 890 -13.26 -1.35 9.54
CA TYR A 890 -12.71 -2.31 10.49
C TYR A 890 -11.37 -1.84 11.07
N GLN A 891 -11.21 -1.92 12.39
CA GLN A 891 -9.99 -1.54 13.09
C GLN A 891 -9.59 -2.61 14.11
N LEU A 892 -8.30 -2.89 14.20
CA LEU A 892 -7.70 -3.72 15.23
C LEU A 892 -7.56 -2.95 16.56
N PRO A 893 -7.38 -3.63 17.70
CA PRO A 893 -7.33 -2.97 19.01
C PRO A 893 -6.31 -1.83 19.11
N ASP A 894 -5.10 -2.02 18.56
CA ASP A 894 -4.04 -0.98 18.54
C ASP A 894 -4.44 0.25 17.72
N ALA A 895 -5.12 0.03 16.58
CA ALA A 895 -5.63 1.10 15.74
C ALA A 895 -6.78 1.85 16.41
N LYS A 896 -7.68 1.13 17.12
CA LYS A 896 -8.77 1.74 17.90
C LYS A 896 -8.22 2.66 18.99
N GLY A 897 -7.28 2.16 19.83
CA GLY A 897 -6.68 2.96 20.88
C GLY A 897 -5.95 4.20 20.36
N TYR A 898 -5.18 4.04 19.28
CA TYR A 898 -4.49 5.16 18.64
C TYR A 898 -5.47 6.19 18.05
N ALA A 899 -6.52 5.75 17.35
CA ALA A 899 -7.54 6.63 16.78
C ALA A 899 -8.28 7.42 17.88
N SER A 900 -8.58 6.77 19.02
CA SER A 900 -9.18 7.43 20.17
C SER A 900 -8.27 8.51 20.75
N MET A 901 -6.97 8.24 20.90
CA MET A 901 -5.98 9.26 21.33
C MET A 901 -5.92 10.45 20.37
N VAL A 902 -5.90 10.20 19.06
CA VAL A 902 -5.89 11.27 18.04
C VAL A 902 -7.13 12.15 18.15
N ARG A 903 -8.32 11.54 18.29
CA ARG A 903 -9.59 12.25 18.49
C ARG A 903 -9.59 13.08 19.76
N TYR A 904 -9.13 12.51 20.86
CA TYR A 904 -8.97 13.22 22.15
C TYR A 904 -8.10 14.47 22.01
N LEU A 905 -6.92 14.33 21.39
CA LEU A 905 -5.98 15.43 21.16
C LEU A 905 -6.52 16.50 20.19
N ALA A 906 -7.27 16.07 19.18
CA ALA A 906 -7.86 16.97 18.18
C ALA A 906 -9.17 17.62 18.67
N GLY A 907 -9.72 17.22 19.82
CA GLY A 907 -10.99 17.73 20.34
C GLY A 907 -12.20 17.29 19.52
N TYR A 908 -12.14 16.13 18.83
CA TYR A 908 -13.23 15.57 18.02
C TYR A 908 -13.95 14.48 18.81
N THR A 909 -15.03 14.89 19.50
CA THR A 909 -15.75 14.05 20.48
C THR A 909 -16.68 13.02 19.82
N ASP A 910 -17.18 12.05 20.60
CA ASP A 910 -18.15 11.06 20.10
C ASP A 910 -19.50 11.70 19.77
N GLU A 911 -19.89 12.77 20.45
CA GLU A 911 -21.08 13.56 20.14
C GLU A 911 -20.96 14.24 18.78
N MET A 912 -19.80 14.88 18.47
CA MET A 912 -19.54 15.48 17.17
C MET A 912 -19.53 14.42 16.05
N ARG A 913 -18.98 13.25 16.33
CA ARG A 913 -18.99 12.12 15.39
C ARG A 913 -20.42 11.62 15.13
N GLN A 914 -21.24 11.56 16.18
CA GLN A 914 -22.64 11.20 16.02
C GLN A 914 -23.40 12.24 15.21
N GLU A 915 -23.19 13.53 15.46
CA GLU A 915 -23.78 14.61 14.66
C GLU A 915 -23.38 14.47 13.17
N MET A 916 -22.11 14.21 12.87
CA MET A 916 -21.66 13.98 11.50
C MET A 916 -22.34 12.76 10.88
N ARG A 917 -22.53 11.68 11.64
CA ARG A 917 -23.27 10.49 11.18
C ARG A 917 -24.73 10.79 10.90
N ASP A 918 -25.41 11.52 11.78
CA ASP A 918 -26.81 11.91 11.60
C ASP A 918 -26.98 12.78 10.36
N GLN A 919 -26.04 13.69 10.10
CA GLN A 919 -25.98 14.51 8.89
C GLN A 919 -25.72 13.67 7.61
N VAL A 920 -24.88 12.64 7.69
CA VAL A 920 -24.70 11.68 6.58
C VAL A 920 -26.02 10.95 6.29
N LEU A 921 -26.69 10.44 7.32
CA LEU A 921 -27.96 9.71 7.19
C LEU A 921 -29.10 10.58 6.66
N SER A 922 -29.05 11.89 6.90
CA SER A 922 -30.07 12.87 6.47
C SER A 922 -29.67 13.69 5.23
N THR A 923 -28.61 13.32 4.54
CA THR A 923 -28.13 14.02 3.34
C THR A 923 -29.22 14.10 2.27
N SER A 924 -29.34 15.26 1.64
CA SER A 924 -30.31 15.57 0.58
C SER A 924 -29.62 16.08 -0.69
N VAL A 925 -30.33 16.16 -1.81
CA VAL A 925 -29.82 16.73 -3.06
C VAL A 925 -29.49 18.22 -2.91
N GLU A 926 -30.16 18.94 -2.00
CA GLU A 926 -29.87 20.35 -1.69
C GLU A 926 -28.44 20.54 -1.17
N ASP A 927 -27.90 19.58 -0.42
CA ASP A 927 -26.52 19.63 0.09
C ASP A 927 -25.47 19.61 -1.04
N PHE A 928 -25.78 18.94 -2.16
CA PHE A 928 -24.92 18.93 -3.35
C PHE A 928 -24.87 20.32 -4.00
N SER A 929 -26.02 20.97 -4.13
CA SER A 929 -26.09 22.33 -4.68
C SER A 929 -25.39 23.36 -3.79
N ASN A 930 -25.52 23.23 -2.47
CA ASN A 930 -24.84 24.08 -1.48
C ASN A 930 -23.31 23.94 -1.58
N LEU A 931 -22.80 22.71 -1.74
CA LEU A 931 -21.38 22.49 -1.92
C LEU A 931 -20.87 23.06 -3.26
N ALA A 932 -21.68 23.00 -4.32
CA ALA A 932 -21.32 23.54 -5.63
C ALA A 932 -20.97 25.04 -5.58
N GLU A 933 -21.64 25.84 -4.75
CA GLU A 933 -21.34 27.25 -4.55
C GLU A 933 -19.93 27.46 -3.97
N VAL A 934 -19.51 26.60 -3.05
CA VAL A 934 -18.16 26.65 -2.48
C VAL A 934 -17.13 26.21 -3.50
N LEU A 935 -17.46 25.17 -4.30
CA LEU A 935 -16.57 24.64 -5.32
C LEU A 935 -16.36 25.58 -6.52
N ASP A 936 -17.26 26.54 -6.78
CA ASP A 936 -16.99 27.63 -7.73
C ASP A 936 -15.78 28.45 -7.29
N VAL A 937 -15.71 28.78 -6.01
CA VAL A 937 -14.58 29.52 -5.47
C VAL A 937 -13.29 28.67 -5.56
N VAL A 938 -13.40 27.36 -5.35
CA VAL A 938 -12.26 26.44 -5.56
C VAL A 938 -11.82 26.43 -7.02
N ALA A 939 -12.77 26.44 -7.98
CA ALA A 939 -12.45 26.49 -9.40
C ALA A 939 -11.74 27.79 -9.79
N GLU A 940 -12.15 28.93 -9.22
CA GLU A 940 -11.57 30.25 -9.52
C GLU A 940 -10.25 30.53 -8.81
N THR A 941 -10.12 30.12 -7.55
CA THR A 941 -9.02 30.54 -6.65
C THR A 941 -8.21 29.40 -6.05
N GLY A 942 -8.59 28.15 -6.31
CA GLY A 942 -7.91 26.98 -5.77
C GLY A 942 -6.45 26.92 -6.19
N GLN A 943 -5.57 26.59 -5.24
CA GLN A 943 -4.17 26.36 -5.53
C GLN A 943 -3.99 25.15 -6.43
N VAL A 944 -2.98 25.22 -7.31
CA VAL A 944 -2.60 24.13 -8.21
C VAL A 944 -1.22 23.64 -7.86
N SER A 945 -1.06 22.34 -7.74
CA SER A 945 0.24 21.68 -7.64
C SER A 945 0.29 20.52 -8.62
N VAL A 946 1.35 20.47 -9.43
CA VAL A 946 1.58 19.44 -10.44
C VAL A 946 2.93 18.80 -10.19
N LEU A 947 3.01 17.47 -10.23
CA LEU A 947 4.26 16.72 -10.28
C LEU A 947 4.27 15.97 -11.62
N GLY A 948 5.30 16.19 -12.46
CA GLY A 948 5.33 15.59 -13.79
C GLY A 948 6.64 15.80 -14.53
N SER A 949 6.69 15.44 -15.82
CA SER A 949 7.88 15.66 -16.64
C SER A 949 8.13 17.15 -16.89
N ALA A 950 9.41 17.51 -17.10
CA ALA A 950 9.79 18.88 -17.43
C ALA A 950 9.11 19.35 -18.74
N ASP A 951 8.95 18.44 -19.70
CA ASP A 951 8.32 18.75 -21.00
C ASP A 951 6.83 18.97 -20.85
N ALA A 952 6.08 18.11 -20.13
CA ALA A 952 4.65 18.29 -19.89
C ALA A 952 4.34 19.62 -19.16
N ILE A 953 5.14 19.97 -18.15
CA ILE A 953 5.00 21.26 -17.44
C ILE A 953 5.33 22.44 -18.34
N LYS A 954 6.35 22.33 -19.18
CA LYS A 954 6.74 23.36 -20.16
C LYS A 954 5.65 23.57 -21.22
N GLU A 955 5.08 22.50 -21.74
CA GLU A 955 3.97 22.56 -22.71
C GLU A 955 2.73 23.19 -22.08
N ALA A 956 2.36 22.80 -20.85
CA ALA A 956 1.27 23.43 -20.12
C ALA A 956 1.49 24.94 -19.91
N ASN A 957 2.71 25.34 -19.54
CA ASN A 957 3.08 26.74 -19.41
C ASN A 957 3.06 27.47 -20.72
N ALA A 958 3.43 26.86 -21.84
CA ALA A 958 3.35 27.47 -23.17
C ALA A 958 1.90 27.68 -23.62
N ALA A 959 1.01 26.76 -23.28
CA ALA A 959 -0.42 26.83 -23.63
C ALA A 959 -1.24 27.74 -22.73
N ALA A 960 -0.79 28.04 -21.50
CA ALA A 960 -1.54 28.78 -20.47
C ALA A 960 -0.71 29.94 -19.85
N ASP A 961 0.00 30.70 -20.64
CA ASP A 961 0.72 31.93 -20.28
C ASP A 961 1.70 31.79 -19.09
N GLY A 962 2.31 30.61 -18.89
CA GLY A 962 3.34 30.41 -17.87
C GLY A 962 2.82 30.42 -16.45
N PHE A 963 1.66 29.89 -16.22
CA PHE A 963 0.98 29.96 -14.92
C PHE A 963 1.64 29.13 -13.80
N LEU A 964 2.37 28.04 -14.14
CA LEU A 964 3.06 27.21 -13.17
C LEU A 964 4.44 27.78 -12.83
N SER A 965 4.71 28.02 -11.54
CA SER A 965 6.05 28.26 -11.02
C SER A 965 6.82 26.95 -10.99
N VAL A 966 7.88 26.83 -11.79
CA VAL A 966 8.60 25.55 -11.98
C VAL A 966 9.69 25.38 -10.93
N LYS A 967 9.73 24.20 -10.31
CA LYS A 967 10.76 23.78 -9.35
C LYS A 967 11.23 22.38 -9.69
N THR A 968 12.54 22.21 -9.92
CA THR A 968 13.14 20.89 -10.18
C THR A 968 13.27 20.10 -8.88
N VAL A 969 12.71 18.87 -8.85
CA VAL A 969 12.77 17.98 -7.70
C VAL A 969 13.77 16.84 -7.95
N LEU A 970 13.76 16.24 -9.14
CA LEU A 970 14.74 15.25 -9.62
C LEU A 970 15.23 15.62 -11.00
#